data_b012a56b4291e2037127d4773ecd07d2
#
_entry.id   b012a56b4291e2037127d4773ecd07d2
#
_cell.length_a   1.000
_cell.length_b   1.000
_cell.length_c   1.000
_cell.angle_alpha   90.00
_cell.angle_beta   90.00
_cell.angle_gamma   90.00
#
_symmetry.space_group_name_H-M   'P 1'
#
loop_
_entity.id
_entity.type
_entity.pdbx_description
1 polymer ?
#
loop_
_entity_poly.entity_id
_entity_poly.type
_entity_poly.pdbx_seq_one_letter_code
_entity_poly.pdbx_strand_id
1 'polypeptide(L)'
;MPRSRRAAALVLGWALSVSSAGAYYHFVHYTSKTAPYNPVPEKLDLTALPNKTFTVFVSATGPQKLGQIDGLPSILTQIKQATLAWNSVATSDIRLAFGGLFVDGTAESTPSAEVVFDDEIPPGLLAYTVPVASSTMVTRPDGSFFPITQSIIHLHSDLTVLPGPSYFSAFYRSLVHEIGHALGLQHTFTSSVMSVLVTNATSTVAPLDTDDIVGLSLLYPRNFGANTGSITGTVTAGGNGVHMASVVALRPNAPAISTLTNPDGTYEIDGIPPGTYFVYVNPLPPTANIIPPVDPDGNAINPSGPFNGIFYPNTINIANAGTVSVTAGASTDGINFTVNTRHSMPVYDISTYSYSGQNGAHPAYANLTSGTALIAAAGPGLGANGKTAGGLNVASLGFTSVPAGGFYAYGATPTYLAMNLNFSLAATPGQQHFIFTEDNSAYVLPRGLNLVNSDPPSVSDIAVDGSGNLVVTGSNFTPQSQVYFDGLPANTNMGDNTHLTAVPPPGASNQTAAVIVYNSDGQDSTFTDPTPPTFSYPAAPTPLVTFSPATLPAGAEAEIDIEGVNTSFVNGMVTLGYGSSDVLVRGVWVLSPTHALANVQISPNAPQGTIGATVISGFQIATQPVALQIAAANPTLPVVDPSLVNAFWAPSGVFPGSTANVNGVNLGGSQTTITINGRAANVVNATPTQVTFVVPSTLKPGIAVLKLNNGTTNASPVVITLVSTPPAITGLQNAAGAPVAVANAPQPGDSLTLLVTGLGAAGAAIDPKTVLVTVGGVTRMAAVVSEVGSTATYQVQFTLDSSVPTGAQIPVTVSVNGKTSLPIYIPINPPPGR
;
A
#
# COMPACT_ATOMS: atom_id res chain seq x y z
N MET A 1 11.92 -18.57 71.55
CA MET A 1 12.63 -18.22 70.34
C MET A 1 11.70 -18.54 69.18
N PRO A 2 11.11 -17.56 68.50
CA PRO A 2 10.50 -17.78 67.21
C PRO A 2 11.33 -17.12 66.08
N ARG A 3 11.53 -17.88 65.02
CA ARG A 3 12.25 -17.46 63.80
C ARG A 3 11.37 -16.54 62.97
N SER A 4 11.85 -15.34 62.69
CA SER A 4 11.28 -14.40 61.72
C SER A 4 11.50 -14.88 60.31
N ARG A 5 10.43 -15.12 59.55
CA ARG A 5 10.46 -15.24 58.07
C ARG A 5 10.31 -13.84 57.46
N ARG A 6 11.35 -13.34 56.82
CA ARG A 6 11.29 -12.18 55.98
C ARG A 6 10.62 -12.59 54.64
N ALA A 7 9.43 -12.04 54.40
CA ALA A 7 8.82 -12.10 53.06
C ALA A 7 9.49 -11.01 52.21
N ALA A 8 10.14 -11.41 51.14
CA ALA A 8 10.59 -10.50 50.06
C ALA A 8 9.39 -10.19 49.18
N ALA A 9 8.90 -8.96 49.25
CA ALA A 9 7.91 -8.44 48.32
C ALA A 9 8.63 -8.15 46.99
N LEU A 10 8.32 -8.95 45.98
CA LEU A 10 8.66 -8.68 44.60
C LEU A 10 7.73 -7.55 44.11
N VAL A 11 8.23 -6.32 44.06
CA VAL A 11 7.55 -5.24 43.37
C VAL A 11 7.78 -5.46 41.88
N LEU A 12 6.80 -6.06 41.21
CA LEU A 12 6.72 -6.03 39.75
C LEU A 12 6.35 -4.60 39.35
N GLY A 13 7.35 -3.82 38.98
CA GLY A 13 7.15 -2.55 38.29
C GLY A 13 6.53 -2.84 36.91
N TRP A 14 5.24 -2.60 36.78
CA TRP A 14 4.61 -2.40 35.50
C TRP A 14 5.15 -1.08 34.95
N ALA A 15 6.14 -1.15 34.08
CA ALA A 15 6.42 -0.05 33.18
C ALA A 15 5.19 0.07 32.26
N LEU A 16 4.28 0.97 32.60
CA LEU A 16 3.37 1.54 31.62
C LEU A 16 4.26 2.23 30.60
N SER A 17 4.52 1.54 29.49
CA SER A 17 4.95 2.22 28.28
C SER A 17 3.78 3.11 27.85
N VAL A 18 3.81 4.36 28.29
CA VAL A 18 3.04 5.41 27.63
C VAL A 18 3.65 5.46 26.22
N SER A 19 2.99 4.83 25.26
CA SER A 19 3.27 5.10 23.87
C SER A 19 2.95 6.58 23.69
N SER A 20 3.99 7.40 23.60
CA SER A 20 3.85 8.75 23.07
C SER A 20 3.30 8.55 21.66
N ALA A 21 2.04 8.92 21.44
CA ALA A 21 1.49 8.95 20.10
C ALA A 21 2.32 9.97 19.34
N GLY A 22 3.23 9.51 18.50
CA GLY A 22 3.99 10.34 17.59
C GLY A 22 2.98 11.12 16.75
N ALA A 23 3.12 12.42 16.70
CA ALA A 23 2.26 13.26 15.90
C ALA A 23 2.74 13.22 14.46
N TYR A 24 2.43 12.16 13.71
CA TYR A 24 2.37 12.20 12.27
C TYR A 24 1.26 13.17 11.85
N TYR A 25 1.18 13.55 10.57
CA TYR A 25 0.07 14.34 10.04
C TYR A 25 -1.24 13.53 10.04
N HIS A 26 -1.80 13.31 11.25
CA HIS A 26 -3.11 12.70 11.45
C HIS A 26 -4.12 13.76 11.89
N PHE A 27 -5.41 13.49 11.72
CA PHE A 27 -6.43 14.20 12.46
C PHE A 27 -6.29 13.80 13.93
N VAL A 28 -6.09 14.78 14.82
CA VAL A 28 -5.85 14.52 16.24
C VAL A 28 -6.63 15.48 17.14
N HIS A 29 -6.95 14.99 18.33
CA HIS A 29 -7.48 15.77 19.43
C HIS A 29 -6.47 15.72 20.58
N TYR A 30 -6.24 16.86 21.24
CA TYR A 30 -5.47 16.86 22.46
C TYR A 30 -6.35 16.53 23.67
N THR A 31 -5.88 15.68 24.57
CA THR A 31 -6.61 15.33 25.80
C THR A 31 -6.25 16.21 26.99
N SER A 32 -5.31 17.15 26.80
CA SER A 32 -4.89 18.13 27.81
C SER A 32 -4.72 19.51 27.18
N LYS A 33 -4.97 20.57 27.98
CA LYS A 33 -4.71 21.97 27.60
C LYS A 33 -3.30 22.43 27.94
N THR A 34 -2.54 21.62 28.63
CA THR A 34 -1.16 21.87 29.05
C THR A 34 -0.29 20.65 28.79
N ALA A 35 1.00 20.88 28.70
CA ALA A 35 1.95 19.77 28.51
C ALA A 35 1.88 18.72 29.65
N PRO A 36 1.97 17.43 29.35
CA PRO A 36 2.00 16.86 28.03
C PRO A 36 0.60 16.89 27.37
N TYR A 37 0.54 17.33 26.12
CA TYR A 37 -0.74 17.51 25.41
C TYR A 37 -1.43 16.19 25.03
N ASN A 38 -0.68 15.10 24.88
CA ASN A 38 -1.15 13.75 24.57
C ASN A 38 -2.13 13.74 23.37
N PRO A 39 -1.63 13.87 22.14
CA PRO A 39 -2.45 13.81 20.95
C PRO A 39 -3.09 12.43 20.79
N VAL A 40 -4.38 12.38 20.50
CA VAL A 40 -5.17 11.17 20.25
C VAL A 40 -5.70 11.23 18.83
N PRO A 41 -5.39 10.25 17.96
CA PRO A 41 -5.79 10.30 16.56
C PRO A 41 -7.27 10.01 16.35
N GLU A 42 -7.79 10.51 15.23
CA GLU A 42 -9.01 10.00 14.62
C GLU A 42 -8.65 8.83 13.71
N LYS A 43 -9.27 7.67 13.89
CA LYS A 43 -9.09 6.50 13.04
C LYS A 43 -10.28 5.56 13.06
N LEU A 44 -10.34 4.65 12.13
CA LEU A 44 -11.35 3.59 12.10
C LEU A 44 -11.12 2.58 13.22
N ASP A 45 -12.19 2.16 13.88
CA ASP A 45 -12.13 1.02 14.80
C ASP A 45 -12.15 -0.29 14.01
N LEU A 46 -10.98 -0.93 13.86
CA LEU A 46 -10.87 -2.17 13.11
C LEU A 46 -11.72 -3.32 13.68
N THR A 47 -12.15 -3.23 14.94
CA THR A 47 -13.03 -4.25 15.54
C THR A 47 -14.50 -4.08 15.10
N ALA A 48 -14.86 -2.90 14.62
CA ALA A 48 -16.17 -2.61 14.05
C ALA A 48 -16.27 -2.96 12.55
N LEU A 49 -15.14 -3.21 11.90
CA LEU A 49 -15.09 -3.51 10.47
C LEU A 49 -15.09 -5.02 10.21
N PRO A 50 -15.96 -5.54 9.33
CA PRO A 50 -15.92 -6.92 8.89
C PRO A 50 -14.53 -7.24 8.32
N ASN A 51 -13.87 -8.25 8.86
CA ASN A 51 -12.52 -8.66 8.46
C ASN A 51 -11.51 -7.49 8.37
N LYS A 52 -11.64 -6.46 9.24
CA LYS A 52 -10.81 -5.24 9.24
C LYS A 52 -10.82 -4.49 7.88
N THR A 53 -11.91 -4.59 7.14
CA THR A 53 -12.03 -4.03 5.80
C THR A 53 -12.94 -2.83 5.79
N PHE A 54 -12.42 -1.70 5.33
CA PHE A 54 -13.15 -0.46 5.09
C PHE A 54 -13.61 -0.42 3.64
N THR A 55 -14.90 -0.19 3.44
CA THR A 55 -15.51 -0.23 2.10
C THR A 55 -15.70 1.17 1.56
N VAL A 56 -15.32 1.36 0.29
CA VAL A 56 -15.50 2.61 -0.46
C VAL A 56 -16.55 2.39 -1.53
N PHE A 57 -17.59 3.21 -1.52
CA PHE A 57 -18.69 3.20 -2.47
C PHE A 57 -18.62 4.38 -3.42
N VAL A 58 -19.40 4.30 -4.50
CA VAL A 58 -19.61 5.42 -5.42
C VAL A 58 -21.10 5.68 -5.54
N SER A 59 -21.52 6.94 -5.41
CA SER A 59 -22.93 7.33 -5.60
C SER A 59 -23.45 6.84 -6.96
N ALA A 60 -24.60 6.22 -6.95
CA ALA A 60 -25.26 5.71 -8.16
C ALA A 60 -25.68 6.85 -9.11
N THR A 61 -25.76 8.08 -8.61
CA THR A 61 -26.11 9.26 -9.43
C THR A 61 -25.02 9.58 -10.45
N GLY A 62 -23.73 9.34 -10.10
CA GLY A 62 -22.59 9.63 -10.96
C GLY A 62 -22.42 11.12 -11.28
N PRO A 63 -21.39 11.48 -12.08
CA PRO A 63 -21.14 12.86 -12.49
C PRO A 63 -22.19 13.33 -13.53
N GLN A 64 -22.48 14.64 -13.53
CA GLN A 64 -23.45 15.24 -14.44
C GLN A 64 -22.86 15.51 -15.83
N LYS A 65 -21.54 15.82 -15.90
CA LYS A 65 -20.83 16.06 -17.15
C LYS A 65 -19.55 15.26 -17.22
N LEU A 66 -19.28 14.75 -18.40
CA LEU A 66 -18.10 13.93 -18.71
C LEU A 66 -17.35 14.54 -19.90
N GLY A 67 -16.05 14.28 -19.97
CA GLY A 67 -15.25 14.55 -21.17
C GLY A 67 -15.74 13.70 -22.36
N GLN A 68 -15.33 14.10 -23.56
CA GLN A 68 -15.82 13.46 -24.81
C GLN A 68 -15.52 11.96 -24.88
N ILE A 69 -14.40 11.51 -24.30
CA ILE A 69 -13.97 10.10 -24.32
C ILE A 69 -14.01 9.48 -22.93
N ASP A 70 -14.57 10.18 -21.94
CA ASP A 70 -14.70 9.68 -20.58
C ASP A 70 -16.06 8.99 -20.38
N GLY A 71 -16.15 8.09 -19.45
CA GLY A 71 -17.36 7.33 -19.17
C GLY A 71 -17.45 6.85 -17.73
N LEU A 72 -18.67 6.64 -17.25
CA LEU A 72 -18.89 6.08 -15.92
C LEU A 72 -18.10 4.79 -15.65
N PRO A 73 -17.96 3.84 -16.61
CA PRO A 73 -17.13 2.65 -16.39
C PRO A 73 -15.67 2.98 -16.06
N SER A 74 -15.08 3.97 -16.74
CA SER A 74 -13.70 4.40 -16.53
C SER A 74 -13.55 5.02 -15.14
N ILE A 75 -14.50 5.88 -14.74
CA ILE A 75 -14.52 6.51 -13.41
C ILE A 75 -14.60 5.46 -12.31
N LEU A 76 -15.55 4.52 -12.39
CA LEU A 76 -15.69 3.45 -11.38
C LEU A 76 -14.43 2.60 -11.29
N THR A 77 -13.79 2.33 -12.42
CA THR A 77 -12.54 1.58 -12.47
C THR A 77 -11.41 2.34 -11.81
N GLN A 78 -11.28 3.65 -12.03
CA GLN A 78 -10.27 4.50 -11.39
C GLN A 78 -10.51 4.60 -9.87
N ILE A 79 -11.73 4.79 -9.41
CA ILE A 79 -12.06 4.80 -7.97
C ILE A 79 -11.72 3.45 -7.33
N LYS A 80 -12.05 2.34 -8.00
CA LYS A 80 -11.67 1.00 -7.56
C LYS A 80 -10.14 0.86 -7.45
N GLN A 81 -9.37 1.27 -8.46
CA GLN A 81 -7.91 1.20 -8.44
C GLN A 81 -7.32 2.06 -7.31
N ALA A 82 -7.81 3.27 -7.13
CA ALA A 82 -7.38 4.17 -6.05
C ALA A 82 -7.70 3.58 -4.66
N THR A 83 -8.88 2.98 -4.49
CA THR A 83 -9.25 2.26 -3.26
C THR A 83 -8.25 1.15 -2.95
N LEU A 84 -7.92 0.33 -3.95
CA LEU A 84 -7.06 -0.83 -3.76
C LEU A 84 -5.56 -0.46 -3.62
N ALA A 85 -5.15 0.75 -4.02
CA ALA A 85 -3.76 1.21 -3.88
C ALA A 85 -3.27 1.15 -2.43
N TRP A 86 -4.11 1.52 -1.47
CA TRP A 86 -3.78 1.50 -0.04
C TRP A 86 -3.57 0.08 0.51
N ASN A 87 -4.07 -0.95 -0.15
CA ASN A 87 -3.83 -2.36 0.22
C ASN A 87 -2.38 -2.81 -0.02
N SER A 88 -1.57 -2.03 -0.73
CA SER A 88 -0.14 -2.28 -0.92
C SER A 88 0.69 -2.07 0.36
N VAL A 89 0.14 -1.38 1.37
CA VAL A 89 0.81 -1.13 2.64
C VAL A 89 0.82 -2.41 3.49
N ALA A 90 1.89 -3.18 3.37
CA ALA A 90 2.03 -4.48 4.03
C ALA A 90 2.13 -4.38 5.57
N THR A 91 2.54 -3.23 6.08
CA THR A 91 2.72 -2.91 7.50
C THR A 91 1.44 -2.36 8.16
N SER A 92 0.34 -2.32 7.43
CA SER A 92 -0.98 -1.93 7.92
C SER A 92 -1.93 -3.11 8.02
N ASP A 93 -2.75 -3.14 9.08
CA ASP A 93 -3.78 -4.16 9.30
C ASP A 93 -5.11 -3.85 8.59
N ILE A 94 -5.37 -2.58 8.28
CA ILE A 94 -6.58 -2.21 7.55
C ILE A 94 -6.50 -2.73 6.11
N ARG A 95 -7.65 -3.11 5.59
CA ARG A 95 -7.85 -3.43 4.18
C ARG A 95 -8.98 -2.59 3.63
N LEU A 96 -8.93 -2.31 2.34
CA LEU A 96 -9.96 -1.58 1.63
C LEU A 96 -10.62 -2.48 0.60
N ALA A 97 -11.93 -2.29 0.43
CA ALA A 97 -12.70 -2.94 -0.61
C ALA A 97 -13.51 -1.90 -1.40
N PHE A 98 -13.68 -2.15 -2.69
CA PHE A 98 -14.61 -1.39 -3.51
C PHE A 98 -16.01 -2.01 -3.38
N GLY A 99 -16.97 -1.23 -2.85
CA GLY A 99 -18.31 -1.68 -2.50
C GLY A 99 -19.35 -1.57 -3.61
N GLY A 100 -18.96 -1.08 -4.79
CA GLY A 100 -19.89 -0.88 -5.91
C GLY A 100 -20.63 0.45 -5.84
N LEU A 101 -21.81 0.46 -6.44
CA LEU A 101 -22.66 1.64 -6.46
C LEU A 101 -23.52 1.69 -5.20
N PHE A 102 -23.56 2.85 -4.56
CA PHE A 102 -24.35 3.16 -3.39
C PHE A 102 -25.63 3.91 -3.81
N VAL A 103 -26.74 3.57 -3.20
CA VAL A 103 -28.02 4.26 -3.40
C VAL A 103 -28.35 5.04 -2.12
N ASP A 104 -28.56 6.34 -2.26
CA ASP A 104 -28.91 7.22 -1.14
C ASP A 104 -30.05 6.66 -0.29
N GLY A 105 -29.87 6.73 1.03
CA GLY A 105 -30.85 6.22 2.00
C GLY A 105 -30.70 4.73 2.32
N THR A 106 -29.69 4.04 1.82
CA THR A 106 -29.34 2.68 2.28
C THR A 106 -28.90 2.76 3.73
N ALA A 107 -29.55 1.99 4.61
CA ALA A 107 -29.17 1.92 6.01
C ALA A 107 -27.92 1.04 6.16
N GLU A 108 -26.93 1.54 6.91
CA GLU A 108 -25.67 0.85 7.17
C GLU A 108 -25.36 0.83 8.67
N SER A 109 -24.75 -0.23 9.14
CA SER A 109 -24.33 -0.38 10.54
C SER A 109 -22.80 -0.32 10.71
N THR A 110 -22.04 -0.42 9.63
CA THR A 110 -20.57 -0.41 9.67
C THR A 110 -20.00 0.85 9.03
N PRO A 111 -18.86 1.36 9.49
CA PRO A 111 -18.17 2.50 8.88
C PRO A 111 -17.84 2.29 7.40
N SER A 112 -18.01 3.34 6.60
CA SER A 112 -17.76 3.34 5.15
C SER A 112 -17.29 4.69 4.63
N ALA A 113 -16.82 4.74 3.38
CA ALA A 113 -16.64 5.96 2.63
C ALA A 113 -17.50 5.97 1.37
N GLU A 114 -18.04 7.14 1.03
CA GLU A 114 -18.83 7.34 -0.17
C GLU A 114 -18.20 8.42 -1.05
N VAL A 115 -18.02 8.11 -2.33
CA VAL A 115 -17.62 9.07 -3.36
C VAL A 115 -18.87 9.65 -4.00
N VAL A 116 -19.06 10.96 -3.82
CA VAL A 116 -20.19 11.72 -4.37
C VAL A 116 -19.71 12.71 -5.43
N PHE A 117 -20.61 13.05 -6.36
CA PHE A 117 -20.34 14.03 -7.41
C PHE A 117 -21.29 15.21 -7.21
N ASP A 118 -20.74 16.30 -6.69
CA ASP A 118 -21.54 17.50 -6.40
C ASP A 118 -20.75 18.79 -6.68
N ASP A 119 -21.35 19.94 -6.41
CA ASP A 119 -20.77 21.27 -6.63
C ASP A 119 -20.47 21.97 -5.29
N GLU A 120 -20.47 21.25 -4.18
CA GLU A 120 -20.18 21.79 -2.84
C GLU A 120 -18.69 21.94 -2.57
N ILE A 121 -17.84 21.76 -3.59
CA ILE A 121 -16.39 21.81 -3.47
C ILE A 121 -15.93 23.27 -3.32
N PRO A 122 -15.15 23.61 -2.30
CA PRO A 122 -14.59 24.93 -2.12
C PRO A 122 -13.77 25.39 -3.34
N PRO A 123 -13.86 26.69 -3.73
CA PRO A 123 -13.13 27.20 -4.88
C PRO A 123 -11.62 26.92 -4.80
N GLY A 124 -11.06 26.35 -5.87
CA GLY A 124 -9.64 26.04 -5.98
C GLY A 124 -9.23 24.64 -5.50
N LEU A 125 -10.15 23.87 -4.93
CA LEU A 125 -9.91 22.45 -4.64
C LEU A 125 -10.32 21.57 -5.83
N LEU A 126 -9.64 20.44 -5.98
CA LEU A 126 -9.95 19.42 -7.00
C LEU A 126 -10.99 18.43 -6.49
N ALA A 127 -10.94 18.15 -5.20
CA ALA A 127 -11.79 17.28 -4.42
C ALA A 127 -11.62 17.63 -2.95
N TYR A 128 -12.45 17.10 -2.08
CA TYR A 128 -12.18 17.12 -0.63
C TYR A 128 -12.89 15.99 0.08
N THR A 129 -12.34 15.58 1.24
CA THR A 129 -12.93 14.55 2.08
C THR A 129 -13.22 15.07 3.47
N VAL A 130 -14.39 14.74 3.98
CA VAL A 130 -14.82 15.04 5.34
C VAL A 130 -14.96 13.73 6.11
N PRO A 131 -13.96 13.32 6.92
CA PRO A 131 -14.14 12.24 7.86
C PRO A 131 -15.04 12.70 9.01
N VAL A 132 -15.98 11.86 9.42
CA VAL A 132 -16.87 12.10 10.55
C VAL A 132 -16.41 11.20 11.70
N ALA A 133 -15.77 11.78 12.70
CA ALA A 133 -15.35 11.07 13.89
C ALA A 133 -16.38 11.18 15.01
N SER A 134 -16.49 10.15 15.83
CA SER A 134 -17.27 10.17 17.09
C SER A 134 -16.63 11.14 18.08
N SER A 135 -17.45 11.86 18.82
CA SER A 135 -16.98 12.65 19.96
C SER A 135 -16.58 11.81 21.19
N THR A 136 -16.81 10.51 21.15
CA THR A 136 -16.51 9.59 22.27
C THR A 136 -15.24 8.80 21.92
N MET A 137 -14.21 9.00 22.75
CA MET A 137 -12.95 8.27 22.67
C MET A 137 -13.14 6.78 22.99
N VAL A 138 -12.47 5.92 22.24
CA VAL A 138 -12.42 4.48 22.44
C VAL A 138 -10.99 4.07 22.74
N THR A 139 -10.83 3.11 23.67
CA THR A 139 -9.52 2.52 24.00
C THR A 139 -9.49 1.05 23.56
N ARG A 140 -8.47 0.67 22.81
CA ARG A 140 -8.18 -0.69 22.37
C ARG A 140 -6.75 -1.08 22.79
N PRO A 141 -6.33 -2.33 22.66
CA PRO A 141 -4.96 -2.73 23.00
C PRO A 141 -3.86 -1.96 22.26
N ASP A 142 -4.15 -1.40 21.08
CA ASP A 142 -3.27 -0.58 20.26
C ASP A 142 -3.34 0.93 20.57
N GLY A 143 -4.09 1.34 21.58
CA GLY A 143 -4.18 2.72 22.06
C GLY A 143 -5.59 3.30 22.11
N SER A 144 -5.67 4.59 22.44
CA SER A 144 -6.91 5.37 22.47
C SER A 144 -7.06 6.17 21.17
N PHE A 145 -8.29 6.31 20.68
CA PHE A 145 -8.60 7.07 19.47
C PHE A 145 -10.06 7.52 19.44
N PHE A 146 -10.37 8.47 18.55
CA PHE A 146 -11.73 8.86 18.20
C PHE A 146 -12.14 8.10 16.95
N PRO A 147 -13.17 7.23 17.02
CA PRO A 147 -13.55 6.40 15.86
C PRO A 147 -14.11 7.24 14.71
N ILE A 148 -13.54 7.12 13.52
CA ILE A 148 -14.17 7.57 12.29
C ILE A 148 -15.33 6.62 12.00
N THR A 149 -16.54 7.18 11.79
CA THR A 149 -17.77 6.43 11.58
C THR A 149 -18.24 6.46 10.12
N GLN A 150 -17.90 7.51 9.39
CA GLN A 150 -18.23 7.71 8.00
C GLN A 150 -17.25 8.70 7.36
N SER A 151 -17.06 8.60 6.05
CA SER A 151 -16.34 9.61 5.28
C SER A 151 -17.08 9.88 3.97
N ILE A 152 -17.14 11.15 3.55
CA ILE A 152 -17.68 11.54 2.27
C ILE A 152 -16.56 12.16 1.45
N ILE A 153 -16.36 11.63 0.25
CA ILE A 153 -15.35 12.10 -0.71
C ILE A 153 -16.10 12.84 -1.81
N HIS A 154 -15.94 14.16 -1.85
CA HIS A 154 -16.59 15.03 -2.82
C HIS A 154 -15.72 15.21 -4.06
N LEU A 155 -16.27 14.91 -5.22
CA LEU A 155 -15.70 15.17 -6.54
C LEU A 155 -16.63 16.11 -7.30
N HIS A 156 -16.07 16.92 -8.22
CA HIS A 156 -16.89 17.79 -9.07
C HIS A 156 -17.92 17.00 -9.87
N SER A 157 -19.13 17.52 -9.93
CA SER A 157 -20.19 16.97 -10.78
C SER A 157 -19.88 17.14 -12.28
N ASP A 158 -19.05 18.11 -12.63
CA ASP A 158 -18.52 18.40 -13.98
C ASP A 158 -17.07 17.94 -14.09
N LEU A 159 -16.83 16.75 -14.62
CA LEU A 159 -15.49 16.19 -14.83
C LEU A 159 -14.82 16.67 -16.13
N THR A 160 -15.38 17.66 -16.83
CA THR A 160 -14.67 18.39 -17.89
C THR A 160 -13.68 19.41 -17.35
N VAL A 161 -13.76 19.70 -16.04
CA VAL A 161 -12.80 20.49 -15.27
C VAL A 161 -11.89 19.59 -14.43
N LEU A 162 -10.89 20.17 -13.77
CA LEU A 162 -10.01 19.40 -12.88
C LEU A 162 -10.82 18.76 -11.73
N PRO A 163 -10.44 17.54 -11.24
CA PRO A 163 -9.28 16.72 -11.61
C PRO A 163 -9.48 15.83 -12.85
N GLY A 164 -10.68 15.82 -13.44
CA GLY A 164 -11.01 15.00 -14.61
C GLY A 164 -10.29 15.45 -15.87
N PRO A 165 -10.41 14.72 -16.97
CA PRO A 165 -11.07 13.40 -17.10
C PRO A 165 -10.36 12.25 -16.39
N SER A 166 -11.07 11.13 -16.22
CA SER A 166 -10.65 10.01 -15.38
C SER A 166 -9.38 9.30 -15.81
N TYR A 167 -9.00 9.38 -17.07
CA TYR A 167 -7.78 8.75 -17.60
C TYR A 167 -6.49 9.51 -17.27
N PHE A 168 -6.57 10.74 -16.77
CA PHE A 168 -5.38 11.47 -16.34
C PHE A 168 -4.89 11.05 -14.97
N SER A 169 -3.57 11.00 -14.82
CA SER A 169 -2.90 10.72 -13.56
C SER A 169 -3.36 11.63 -12.41
N ALA A 170 -3.75 12.88 -12.72
CA ALA A 170 -4.27 13.81 -11.73
C ALA A 170 -5.56 13.32 -11.05
N PHE A 171 -6.51 12.79 -11.82
CA PHE A 171 -7.76 12.22 -11.29
C PHE A 171 -7.49 11.07 -10.33
N TYR A 172 -6.67 10.11 -10.78
CA TYR A 172 -6.30 8.95 -9.96
C TYR A 172 -5.59 9.34 -8.67
N ARG A 173 -4.58 10.23 -8.75
CA ARG A 173 -3.84 10.69 -7.57
C ARG A 173 -4.72 11.46 -6.58
N SER A 174 -5.64 12.30 -7.09
CA SER A 174 -6.61 12.98 -6.23
C SER A 174 -7.48 11.98 -5.47
N LEU A 175 -7.95 10.92 -6.13
CA LEU A 175 -8.72 9.87 -5.44
C LEU A 175 -7.90 9.13 -4.37
N VAL A 176 -6.65 8.77 -4.66
CA VAL A 176 -5.76 8.14 -3.66
C VAL A 176 -5.57 9.06 -2.47
N HIS A 177 -5.39 10.37 -2.70
CA HIS A 177 -5.27 11.40 -1.68
C HIS A 177 -6.53 11.49 -0.79
N GLU A 178 -7.70 11.64 -1.40
CA GLU A 178 -8.96 11.77 -0.67
C GLU A 178 -9.31 10.51 0.15
N ILE A 179 -8.99 9.32 -0.38
CA ILE A 179 -9.13 8.08 0.38
C ILE A 179 -8.17 8.06 1.59
N GLY A 180 -6.98 8.65 1.47
CA GLY A 180 -6.07 8.84 2.60
C GLY A 180 -6.71 9.65 3.74
N HIS A 181 -7.43 10.73 3.42
CA HIS A 181 -8.20 11.49 4.42
C HIS A 181 -9.30 10.64 5.06
N ALA A 182 -10.01 9.84 4.27
CA ALA A 182 -11.03 8.92 4.78
C ALA A 182 -10.46 7.88 5.76
N LEU A 183 -9.16 7.61 5.68
CA LEU A 183 -8.43 6.72 6.59
C LEU A 183 -7.88 7.43 7.83
N GLY A 184 -8.01 8.74 7.96
CA GLY A 184 -7.52 9.52 9.10
C GLY A 184 -6.19 10.24 8.87
N LEU A 185 -5.64 10.21 7.63
CA LEU A 185 -4.43 10.95 7.28
C LEU A 185 -4.75 12.42 6.99
N GLN A 186 -3.88 13.32 7.41
CA GLN A 186 -3.91 14.75 7.15
C GLN A 186 -2.88 15.10 6.06
N HIS A 187 -2.92 16.33 5.54
CA HIS A 187 -1.92 16.82 4.59
C HIS A 187 -0.51 16.76 5.15
N THR A 188 0.46 16.38 4.32
CA THR A 188 1.90 16.49 4.57
C THR A 188 2.52 17.57 3.68
N PHE A 189 3.80 17.89 3.91
CA PHE A 189 4.57 18.83 3.08
C PHE A 189 5.84 18.18 2.55
N THR A 190 5.79 16.87 2.36
CA THR A 190 6.80 16.05 1.70
C THR A 190 6.38 15.73 0.26
N SER A 191 6.97 14.71 -0.36
CA SER A 191 6.64 14.26 -1.70
C SER A 191 5.48 13.26 -1.79
N SER A 192 4.82 12.98 -0.69
CA SER A 192 3.78 11.94 -0.55
C SER A 192 2.49 12.27 -1.31
N VAL A 193 1.61 11.28 -1.48
CA VAL A 193 0.29 11.53 -2.07
C VAL A 193 -0.57 12.43 -1.19
N MET A 194 -0.33 12.40 0.15
CA MET A 194 -1.03 13.28 1.08
C MET A 194 -0.53 14.72 1.06
N SER A 195 0.45 15.06 0.24
CA SER A 195 0.86 16.44 0.03
C SER A 195 -0.14 17.20 -0.81
N VAL A 196 -0.29 18.50 -0.52
CA VAL A 196 -0.98 19.42 -1.41
C VAL A 196 -0.30 19.39 -2.80
N LEU A 197 -1.07 19.63 -3.84
CA LEU A 197 -0.76 19.39 -5.26
C LEU A 197 0.67 19.65 -5.70
N VAL A 198 1.26 20.72 -5.21
CA VAL A 198 2.54 21.25 -5.72
C VAL A 198 3.73 20.41 -5.28
N THR A 199 3.64 19.75 -4.14
CA THR A 199 4.74 18.95 -3.59
C THR A 199 4.55 17.45 -3.82
N ASN A 200 3.35 17.01 -4.22
CA ASN A 200 3.07 15.61 -4.51
C ASN A 200 3.91 15.11 -5.69
N ALA A 201 4.81 14.19 -5.41
CA ALA A 201 5.70 13.57 -6.39
C ALA A 201 5.40 12.09 -6.67
N THR A 202 4.21 11.62 -6.30
CA THR A 202 3.73 10.28 -6.63
C THR A 202 3.26 10.19 -8.08
N SER A 203 3.07 8.98 -8.58
CA SER A 203 2.62 8.71 -9.95
C SER A 203 1.58 7.58 -9.96
N THR A 204 0.96 7.35 -11.12
CA THR A 204 0.00 6.24 -11.26
C THR A 204 0.64 4.88 -10.97
N VAL A 205 1.90 4.67 -11.33
CA VAL A 205 2.61 3.39 -11.08
C VAL A 205 3.22 3.28 -9.68
N ALA A 206 3.39 4.42 -8.98
CA ALA A 206 3.86 4.47 -7.60
C ALA A 206 3.01 5.49 -6.82
N PRO A 207 1.75 5.14 -6.49
CA PRO A 207 0.78 6.09 -5.94
C PRO A 207 1.03 6.48 -4.49
N LEU A 208 1.79 5.70 -3.73
CA LEU A 208 2.13 5.97 -2.33
C LEU A 208 3.62 6.18 -2.17
N ASP A 209 4.01 7.13 -1.34
CA ASP A 209 5.39 7.35 -0.92
C ASP A 209 5.61 6.82 0.51
N THR A 210 6.85 6.86 0.98
CA THR A 210 7.21 6.35 2.31
C THR A 210 6.45 7.05 3.44
N ASP A 211 6.23 8.36 3.33
CA ASP A 211 5.49 9.15 4.32
C ASP A 211 4.02 8.67 4.42
N ASP A 212 3.37 8.34 3.29
CA ASP A 212 2.02 7.77 3.27
C ASP A 212 1.97 6.39 3.95
N ILE A 213 2.96 5.54 3.62
CA ILE A 213 3.08 4.17 4.17
C ILE A 213 3.29 4.22 5.68
N VAL A 214 4.17 5.09 6.16
CA VAL A 214 4.44 5.28 7.59
C VAL A 214 3.19 5.79 8.29
N GLY A 215 2.55 6.82 7.76
CA GLY A 215 1.34 7.40 8.33
C GLY A 215 0.21 6.38 8.51
N LEU A 216 -0.08 5.61 7.47
CA LEU A 216 -1.10 4.57 7.58
C LEU A 216 -0.71 3.45 8.55
N SER A 217 0.58 3.08 8.58
CA SER A 217 1.07 2.02 9.47
C SER A 217 1.04 2.42 10.94
N LEU A 218 1.21 3.71 11.25
CA LEU A 218 1.07 4.24 12.61
C LEU A 218 -0.39 4.21 13.09
N LEU A 219 -1.36 4.48 12.20
CA LEU A 219 -2.78 4.39 12.56
C LEU A 219 -3.25 2.94 12.72
N TYR A 220 -2.79 2.03 11.87
CA TYR A 220 -3.28 0.64 11.80
C TYR A 220 -2.13 -0.37 11.77
N PRO A 221 -1.32 -0.46 12.83
CA PRO A 221 -0.05 -1.20 12.80
C PRO A 221 -0.22 -2.70 12.62
N ARG A 222 0.55 -3.27 11.69
CA ARG A 222 0.73 -4.71 11.50
C ARG A 222 2.22 -5.06 11.58
N ASN A 223 2.67 -5.53 12.73
CA ASN A 223 4.11 -5.80 12.97
C ASN A 223 5.00 -4.58 12.64
N PHE A 224 4.43 -3.37 12.72
CA PHE A 224 5.11 -2.12 12.48
C PHE A 224 5.93 -1.72 13.71
N GLY A 225 7.08 -1.09 13.52
CA GLY A 225 7.95 -0.64 14.61
C GLY A 225 9.10 -1.62 14.93
N ALA A 226 8.98 -2.92 14.70
CA ALA A 226 10.06 -3.87 14.99
C ALA A 226 11.34 -3.64 14.15
N ASN A 227 11.18 -3.09 12.95
CA ASN A 227 12.27 -2.83 11.99
C ASN A 227 12.50 -1.33 11.71
N THR A 228 11.88 -0.45 12.48
CA THR A 228 11.99 1.01 12.36
C THR A 228 12.44 1.60 13.67
N GLY A 229 12.92 2.83 13.65
CA GLY A 229 13.24 3.62 14.84
C GLY A 229 12.54 4.96 14.80
N SER A 230 12.80 5.82 15.81
CA SER A 230 12.23 7.17 15.87
C SER A 230 13.30 8.24 16.12
N ILE A 231 12.93 9.49 15.84
CA ILE A 231 13.71 10.70 16.16
C ILE A 231 12.81 11.61 17.00
N THR A 232 13.29 12.04 18.16
CA THR A 232 12.55 12.94 19.05
C THR A 232 13.31 14.23 19.35
N GLY A 233 12.56 15.29 19.64
CA GLY A 233 13.15 16.57 20.01
C GLY A 233 12.10 17.63 20.27
N THR A 234 12.58 18.88 20.27
CA THR A 234 11.75 20.06 20.49
C THR A 234 12.08 21.16 19.49
N VAL A 235 11.07 21.92 19.08
CA VAL A 235 11.22 23.15 18.30
C VAL A 235 10.77 24.31 19.15
N THR A 236 11.67 25.28 19.39
CA THR A 236 11.39 26.43 20.23
C THR A 236 11.70 27.75 19.54
N ALA A 237 10.93 28.79 19.84
CA ALA A 237 11.17 30.15 19.40
C ALA A 237 11.08 31.09 20.61
N GLY A 238 12.16 31.83 20.91
CA GLY A 238 12.20 32.72 22.10
C GLY A 238 11.93 32.00 23.43
N GLY A 239 12.24 30.71 23.51
CA GLY A 239 12.03 29.90 24.73
C GLY A 239 10.63 29.25 24.83
N ASN A 240 9.71 29.55 23.90
CA ASN A 240 8.39 28.92 23.82
C ASN A 240 8.35 27.81 22.78
N GLY A 241 7.51 26.79 22.98
CA GLY A 241 7.27 25.77 22.00
C GLY A 241 6.65 26.34 20.72
N VAL A 242 7.02 25.76 19.57
CA VAL A 242 6.43 26.08 18.25
C VAL A 242 5.45 24.98 17.89
N HIS A 243 4.18 25.32 17.80
CA HIS A 243 3.10 24.38 17.45
C HIS A 243 2.97 24.23 15.93
N MET A 244 2.80 22.99 15.48
CA MET A 244 2.64 22.62 14.09
C MET A 244 3.82 23.05 13.20
N ALA A 245 5.03 23.01 13.73
CA ALA A 245 6.23 23.05 12.88
C ALA A 245 6.37 21.71 12.16
N SER A 246 6.62 21.75 10.85
CA SER A 246 6.91 20.54 10.05
C SER A 246 8.35 20.12 10.29
N VAL A 247 8.56 18.98 10.93
CA VAL A 247 9.89 18.37 11.14
C VAL A 247 10.04 17.16 10.23
N VAL A 248 11.12 17.13 9.46
CA VAL A 248 11.32 16.17 8.38
C VAL A 248 12.68 15.49 8.47
N ALA A 249 12.68 14.17 8.43
CA ALA A 249 13.87 13.36 8.25
C ALA A 249 14.09 13.06 6.76
N LEU A 250 15.25 13.39 6.26
CA LEU A 250 15.61 13.38 4.85
C LEU A 250 16.96 12.71 4.63
N ARG A 251 17.10 11.93 3.58
CA ARG A 251 18.38 11.39 3.12
C ARG A 251 18.48 11.44 1.59
N PRO A 252 19.71 11.47 1.03
CA PRO A 252 19.88 11.47 -0.42
C PRO A 252 19.16 10.29 -1.08
N ASN A 253 18.56 10.54 -2.23
CA ASN A 253 17.93 9.53 -3.10
C ASN A 253 16.87 8.65 -2.43
N ALA A 254 16.22 9.15 -1.38
CA ALA A 254 15.16 8.41 -0.70
C ALA A 254 14.04 9.37 -0.27
N PRO A 255 12.79 8.87 -0.13
CA PRO A 255 11.67 9.67 0.34
C PRO A 255 11.91 10.26 1.73
N ALA A 256 11.28 11.41 1.98
CA ALA A 256 11.25 12.05 3.29
C ALA A 256 10.18 11.41 4.19
N ILE A 257 10.37 11.53 5.51
CA ILE A 257 9.39 11.14 6.54
C ILE A 257 9.23 12.32 7.48
N SER A 258 7.99 12.67 7.84
CA SER A 258 7.71 13.91 8.51
C SER A 258 6.72 13.78 9.67
N THR A 259 6.70 14.80 10.52
CA THR A 259 5.74 14.96 11.63
C THR A 259 5.49 16.42 11.91
N LEU A 260 4.44 16.73 12.70
CA LEU A 260 4.17 18.06 13.24
C LEU A 260 4.51 18.11 14.73
N THR A 261 4.93 19.29 15.19
CA THR A 261 5.17 19.52 16.62
C THR A 261 3.89 19.78 17.39
N ASN A 262 3.87 19.34 18.66
CA ASN A 262 2.84 19.65 19.65
C ASN A 262 2.89 21.14 20.08
N PRO A 263 1.87 21.64 20.80
CA PRO A 263 1.86 23.03 21.25
C PRO A 263 3.06 23.46 22.14
N ASP A 264 3.69 22.52 22.83
CA ASP A 264 4.91 22.75 23.60
C ASP A 264 6.20 22.61 22.76
N GLY A 265 6.05 22.38 21.45
CA GLY A 265 7.16 22.22 20.52
C GLY A 265 7.76 20.81 20.47
N THR A 266 7.30 19.89 21.30
CA THR A 266 7.77 18.49 21.26
C THR A 266 7.33 17.78 19.98
N TYR A 267 8.15 16.85 19.48
CA TYR A 267 7.83 16.05 18.32
C TYR A 267 8.46 14.66 18.39
N GLU A 268 7.89 13.74 17.66
CA GLU A 268 8.46 12.44 17.35
C GLU A 268 8.20 12.11 15.87
N ILE A 269 9.26 11.81 15.12
CA ILE A 269 9.15 11.17 13.80
C ILE A 269 9.32 9.69 14.05
N ASP A 270 8.26 8.93 13.98
CA ASP A 270 8.28 7.48 14.19
C ASP A 270 8.26 6.72 12.85
N GLY A 271 8.53 5.42 12.89
CA GLY A 271 8.49 4.57 11.70
C GLY A 271 9.65 4.77 10.72
N ILE A 272 10.74 5.38 11.12
CA ILE A 272 11.88 5.67 10.27
C ILE A 272 12.71 4.40 10.04
N PRO A 273 12.96 3.98 8.79
CA PRO A 273 13.91 2.89 8.49
C PRO A 273 15.30 3.19 9.04
N PRO A 274 16.04 2.18 9.51
CA PRO A 274 17.43 2.38 9.97
C PRO A 274 18.29 3.05 8.91
N GLY A 275 19.12 4.00 9.35
CA GLY A 275 20.00 4.75 8.44
C GLY A 275 20.44 6.09 9.00
N THR A 276 21.09 6.88 8.15
CA THR A 276 21.57 8.22 8.49
C THR A 276 20.74 9.27 7.76
N TYR A 277 20.26 10.26 8.50
CA TYR A 277 19.35 11.28 8.02
C TYR A 277 19.85 12.69 8.30
N PHE A 278 19.50 13.63 7.43
CA PHE A 278 19.44 15.03 7.79
C PHE A 278 18.04 15.32 8.34
N VAL A 279 17.96 16.17 9.36
CA VAL A 279 16.67 16.58 9.92
C VAL A 279 16.57 18.10 9.77
N TYR A 280 15.41 18.57 9.30
CA TYR A 280 15.13 19.99 9.18
C TYR A 280 13.75 20.31 9.71
N VAL A 281 13.53 21.60 10.01
CA VAL A 281 12.25 22.12 10.44
C VAL A 281 11.84 23.31 9.59
N ASN A 282 10.59 23.34 9.14
CA ASN A 282 9.98 24.44 8.41
C ASN A 282 8.64 24.87 9.06
N PRO A 283 8.26 26.15 8.96
CA PRO A 283 6.88 26.54 9.24
C PRO A 283 5.94 25.94 8.20
N LEU A 284 4.66 25.82 8.57
CA LEU A 284 3.63 25.50 7.58
C LEU A 284 3.58 26.62 6.51
N PRO A 285 3.45 26.25 5.24
CA PRO A 285 3.27 27.24 4.17
C PRO A 285 1.93 27.98 4.36
N PRO A 286 1.80 29.23 3.90
CA PRO A 286 0.54 29.98 3.97
C PRO A 286 -0.64 29.29 3.26
N THR A 287 -0.32 28.42 2.29
CA THR A 287 -1.28 27.62 1.52
C THR A 287 -1.60 26.27 2.18
N ALA A 288 -1.02 26.00 3.35
CA ALA A 288 -1.30 24.76 4.09
C ALA A 288 -2.78 24.68 4.46
N ASN A 289 -3.49 23.81 3.77
CA ASN A 289 -4.88 23.50 4.08
C ASN A 289 -4.91 22.38 5.13
N ILE A 290 -4.55 22.72 6.38
CA ILE A 290 -4.54 21.79 7.51
C ILE A 290 -5.69 22.12 8.46
N ILE A 291 -6.41 21.11 8.91
CA ILE A 291 -7.37 21.23 10.00
C ILE A 291 -6.60 21.20 11.32
N PRO A 292 -6.58 22.33 12.09
CA PRO A 292 -5.86 22.37 13.35
C PRO A 292 -6.43 21.38 14.36
N PRO A 293 -5.58 20.73 15.19
CA PRO A 293 -6.04 19.90 16.29
C PRO A 293 -6.92 20.71 17.27
N VAL A 294 -7.82 20.02 17.95
CA VAL A 294 -8.68 20.67 18.96
C VAL A 294 -8.24 20.31 20.39
N ASP A 295 -8.48 21.25 21.32
CA ASP A 295 -8.32 21.02 22.74
C ASP A 295 -9.49 20.20 23.33
N PRO A 296 -9.46 19.80 24.64
CA PRO A 296 -10.56 19.03 25.24
C PRO A 296 -11.92 19.73 25.26
N ASP A 297 -11.95 21.03 25.03
CA ASP A 297 -13.20 21.83 24.95
C ASP A 297 -13.68 21.96 23.48
N GLY A 298 -12.96 21.40 22.52
CA GLY A 298 -13.28 21.49 21.08
C GLY A 298 -12.78 22.77 20.41
N ASN A 299 -11.92 23.59 21.07
CA ASN A 299 -11.35 24.75 20.42
C ASN A 299 -10.12 24.42 19.61
N ALA A 300 -10.05 24.94 18.39
CA ALA A 300 -8.89 24.74 17.52
C ALA A 300 -7.62 25.37 18.11
N ILE A 301 -6.53 24.62 18.16
CA ILE A 301 -5.20 25.11 18.51
C ILE A 301 -4.45 25.43 17.23
N ASN A 302 -4.43 26.70 16.87
CA ASN A 302 -3.84 27.14 15.61
C ASN A 302 -2.31 27.00 15.59
N PRO A 303 -1.72 26.88 14.38
CA PRO A 303 -0.27 26.87 14.22
C PRO A 303 0.39 28.12 14.80
N SER A 304 1.62 27.97 15.27
CA SER A 304 2.47 29.13 15.61
C SER A 304 2.75 29.98 14.36
N GLY A 305 3.08 31.25 14.58
CA GLY A 305 3.44 32.14 13.48
C GLY A 305 4.70 31.67 12.72
N PRO A 306 4.99 32.32 11.58
CA PRO A 306 6.10 31.91 10.71
C PRO A 306 7.45 32.10 11.38
N PHE A 307 8.39 31.22 11.04
CA PHE A 307 9.78 31.22 11.51
C PHE A 307 10.72 30.83 10.37
N ASN A 308 12.04 30.95 10.57
CA ASN A 308 13.04 30.55 9.59
C ASN A 308 13.22 29.01 9.55
N GLY A 309 13.14 28.40 8.37
CA GLY A 309 13.48 26.98 8.19
C GLY A 309 14.98 26.75 8.36
N ILE A 310 15.34 25.68 9.07
CA ILE A 310 16.74 25.34 9.39
C ILE A 310 16.95 23.82 9.45
N PHE A 311 18.20 23.41 9.22
CA PHE A 311 18.67 22.04 9.48
C PHE A 311 19.23 21.90 10.89
N TYR A 312 19.21 20.69 11.43
CA TYR A 312 19.93 20.32 12.65
C TYR A 312 21.45 20.38 12.42
N PRO A 313 22.28 20.90 13.36
CA PRO A 313 21.92 21.63 14.57
C PRO A 313 21.88 23.16 14.34
N ASN A 314 20.75 23.70 13.93
CA ASN A 314 20.48 25.14 13.76
C ASN A 314 21.31 25.83 12.64
N THR A 315 21.38 25.24 11.47
CA THR A 315 22.06 25.80 10.29
C THR A 315 21.14 25.85 9.07
N ILE A 316 21.36 26.83 8.20
CA ILE A 316 20.69 26.91 6.88
C ILE A 316 21.52 26.20 5.78
N ASN A 317 22.80 25.93 6.03
CA ASN A 317 23.68 25.33 5.05
C ASN A 317 23.75 23.83 5.27
N ILE A 318 23.28 23.07 4.30
CA ILE A 318 23.30 21.60 4.35
C ILE A 318 24.73 21.02 4.53
N ALA A 319 25.77 21.71 4.05
CA ALA A 319 27.14 21.27 4.24
C ALA A 319 27.61 21.32 5.71
N ASN A 320 26.92 22.11 6.54
CA ASN A 320 27.18 22.23 7.97
C ASN A 320 26.13 21.50 8.83
N ALA A 321 25.16 20.86 8.18
CA ALA A 321 24.13 20.12 8.88
C ALA A 321 24.69 18.84 9.51
N GLY A 322 24.26 18.56 10.71
CA GLY A 322 24.55 17.31 11.40
C GLY A 322 23.70 16.17 10.86
N THR A 323 24.26 14.98 10.84
CA THR A 323 23.50 13.79 10.52
C THR A 323 23.00 13.09 11.78
N VAL A 324 21.83 12.47 11.69
CA VAL A 324 21.15 11.74 12.76
C VAL A 324 21.07 10.27 12.36
N SER A 325 21.61 9.38 13.20
CA SER A 325 21.56 7.94 12.96
C SER A 325 20.33 7.33 13.62
N VAL A 326 19.57 6.56 12.85
CA VAL A 326 18.39 5.82 13.32
C VAL A 326 18.70 4.33 13.35
N THR A 327 18.37 3.68 14.46
CA THR A 327 18.53 2.23 14.67
C THR A 327 17.16 1.59 14.90
N ALA A 328 16.92 0.40 14.36
CA ALA A 328 15.67 -0.33 14.56
C ALA A 328 15.40 -0.58 16.04
N GLY A 329 14.15 -0.34 16.44
CA GLY A 329 13.67 -0.52 17.82
C GLY A 329 14.20 0.51 18.83
N ALA A 330 14.85 1.59 18.37
CA ALA A 330 15.39 2.61 19.26
C ALA A 330 14.95 4.04 18.87
N SER A 331 14.82 4.91 19.86
CA SER A 331 14.66 6.36 19.67
C SER A 331 16.01 7.05 19.64
N THR A 332 16.15 8.06 18.78
CA THR A 332 17.26 9.00 18.77
C THR A 332 16.76 10.34 19.30
N ASP A 333 17.09 10.62 20.53
CA ASP A 333 16.53 11.74 21.29
C ASP A 333 17.38 13.01 21.21
N GLY A 334 16.76 14.16 21.52
CA GLY A 334 17.47 15.42 21.69
C GLY A 334 17.80 16.14 20.40
N ILE A 335 17.12 15.86 19.32
CA ILE A 335 17.27 16.56 18.04
C ILE A 335 16.44 17.85 18.11
N ASN A 336 17.02 18.86 18.78
CA ASN A 336 16.32 20.10 19.13
C ASN A 336 16.66 21.24 18.16
N PHE A 337 15.65 22.10 17.92
CA PHE A 337 15.77 23.28 17.08
C PHE A 337 15.41 24.54 17.87
N THR A 338 16.18 25.60 17.65
CA THR A 338 15.86 26.94 18.12
C THR A 338 15.69 27.83 16.89
N VAL A 339 14.45 28.20 16.60
CA VAL A 339 14.09 29.00 15.44
C VAL A 339 13.82 30.46 15.82
N ASN A 340 13.92 31.33 14.84
CA ASN A 340 13.60 32.75 15.02
C ASN A 340 12.26 33.06 14.37
N THR A 341 11.39 33.74 15.11
CA THR A 341 10.14 34.29 14.55
C THR A 341 10.52 35.35 13.52
N ARG A 342 10.15 35.14 12.27
CA ARG A 342 10.40 36.05 11.15
C ARG A 342 9.29 35.94 10.12
N HIS A 343 9.21 36.90 9.23
CA HIS A 343 8.56 36.67 7.96
C HIS A 343 9.24 35.46 7.31
N SER A 344 8.43 34.49 7.00
CA SER A 344 8.83 33.28 6.34
C SER A 344 9.39 33.60 4.96
N MET A 345 10.25 32.72 4.45
CA MET A 345 10.71 32.82 3.06
C MET A 345 9.52 32.95 2.12
N PRO A 346 9.62 33.80 1.11
CA PRO A 346 8.59 33.90 0.08
C PRO A 346 8.45 32.65 -0.80
N VAL A 347 9.30 31.65 -0.57
CA VAL A 347 9.33 30.38 -1.34
C VAL A 347 8.75 29.29 -0.47
N TYR A 348 7.43 29.15 -0.45
CA TYR A 348 6.79 28.09 0.29
C TYR A 348 6.26 26.98 -0.57
N ASP A 349 5.95 27.30 -1.79
CA ASP A 349 5.23 26.45 -2.69
C ASP A 349 5.98 26.44 -4.01
N ILE A 350 6.69 25.34 -4.27
CA ILE A 350 7.52 25.19 -5.47
C ILE A 350 6.98 24.06 -6.29
N SER A 351 6.54 24.38 -7.50
CA SER A 351 6.29 23.40 -8.52
C SER A 351 7.45 23.33 -9.49
N THR A 352 7.75 22.14 -9.95
CA THR A 352 8.77 21.92 -10.97
C THR A 352 8.10 21.42 -12.23
N TYR A 353 8.57 21.86 -13.39
CA TYR A 353 8.10 21.39 -14.69
C TYR A 353 9.06 20.35 -15.25
N SER A 354 8.57 19.53 -16.19
CA SER A 354 9.45 18.60 -16.87
C SER A 354 10.54 19.33 -17.64
N TYR A 355 11.65 18.68 -17.84
CA TYR A 355 12.77 19.21 -18.62
C TYR A 355 12.41 19.50 -20.08
N SER A 356 11.36 18.92 -20.63
CA SER A 356 10.84 19.18 -21.97
C SER A 356 10.13 20.53 -22.09
N GLY A 357 9.87 21.22 -20.98
CA GLY A 357 9.22 22.53 -20.96
C GLY A 357 7.76 22.51 -21.40
N GLN A 358 7.18 21.31 -21.55
CA GLN A 358 5.83 21.15 -22.10
C GLN A 358 4.87 20.75 -21.05
N ASN A 359 4.23 20.89 -20.34
CA ASN A 359 3.12 20.40 -19.49
C ASN A 359 3.51 20.00 -18.06
N GLY A 360 4.02 20.92 -17.31
CA GLY A 360 4.03 20.86 -15.84
C GLY A 360 4.01 19.46 -15.22
N ALA A 361 5.02 18.61 -15.50
CA ALA A 361 5.11 17.31 -14.88
C ALA A 361 5.47 17.46 -13.40
N HIS A 362 4.73 16.84 -12.52
CA HIS A 362 5.00 16.76 -11.10
C HIS A 362 5.15 15.29 -10.69
N PRO A 363 6.33 14.86 -10.23
CA PRO A 363 7.60 15.60 -10.14
C PRO A 363 8.20 15.91 -11.51
N ALA A 364 9.19 16.80 -11.54
CA ALA A 364 10.00 17.00 -12.74
C ALA A 364 10.89 15.75 -12.96
N TYR A 365 11.20 15.51 -14.25
CA TYR A 365 12.10 14.43 -14.66
C TYR A 365 13.25 14.99 -15.49
N ALA A 366 14.41 14.38 -15.39
CA ALA A 366 15.54 14.65 -16.27
C ALA A 366 16.27 13.37 -16.64
N ASN A 367 16.53 13.20 -17.94
CA ASN A 367 17.29 12.07 -18.44
C ASN A 367 18.78 12.29 -18.16
N LEU A 368 19.42 11.32 -17.51
CA LEU A 368 20.87 11.35 -17.18
C LEU A 368 21.74 11.57 -18.41
N THR A 369 21.35 11.07 -19.59
CA THR A 369 22.13 11.22 -20.80
C THR A 369 22.23 12.67 -21.31
N SER A 370 21.30 13.55 -20.90
CA SER A 370 21.32 14.96 -21.31
C SER A 370 22.31 15.81 -20.52
N GLY A 371 22.63 15.43 -19.28
CA GLY A 371 23.51 16.20 -18.37
C GLY A 371 22.94 17.55 -17.94
N THR A 372 21.81 17.95 -18.49
CA THR A 372 21.14 19.23 -18.21
C THR A 372 19.63 19.08 -18.15
N ALA A 373 18.98 19.92 -17.39
CA ALA A 373 17.52 20.04 -17.37
C ALA A 373 17.12 21.50 -17.15
N LEU A 374 16.04 21.91 -17.82
CA LEU A 374 15.34 23.15 -17.50
C LEU A 374 14.19 22.82 -16.57
N ILE A 375 14.19 23.40 -15.38
CA ILE A 375 13.07 23.30 -14.45
C ILE A 375 12.54 24.69 -14.14
N ALA A 376 11.26 24.79 -13.85
CA ALA A 376 10.64 26.02 -13.36
C ALA A 376 10.17 25.78 -11.93
N ALA A 377 10.62 26.62 -11.01
CA ALA A 377 10.12 26.67 -9.66
C ALA A 377 9.04 27.74 -9.59
N ALA A 378 7.90 27.39 -8.99
CA ALA A 378 6.81 28.31 -8.75
C ALA A 378 6.62 28.53 -7.24
N GLY A 379 6.31 29.75 -6.83
CA GLY A 379 6.03 30.05 -5.44
C GLY A 379 5.78 31.54 -5.22
N PRO A 380 5.00 31.91 -4.19
CA PRO A 380 4.72 33.30 -3.92
C PRO A 380 6.01 34.08 -3.60
N GLY A 381 6.26 35.13 -4.35
CA GLY A 381 7.41 36.00 -4.16
C GLY A 381 8.70 35.63 -4.90
N LEU A 382 8.77 34.46 -5.55
CA LEU A 382 9.97 34.01 -6.27
C LEU A 382 10.47 34.99 -7.34
N GLY A 383 9.58 35.69 -8.03
CA GLY A 383 9.92 36.68 -9.07
C GLY A 383 9.54 38.09 -8.67
N ALA A 384 9.14 38.38 -7.43
CA ALA A 384 8.69 39.70 -7.01
C ALA A 384 9.80 40.75 -7.11
N ASN A 385 9.47 41.94 -7.65
CA ASN A 385 10.31 43.13 -7.73
C ASN A 385 11.52 43.06 -8.67
N GLY A 386 11.46 42.28 -9.76
CA GLY A 386 12.61 42.23 -10.66
C GLY A 386 13.89 41.71 -9.99
N LYS A 387 13.75 41.14 -8.81
CA LYS A 387 14.84 40.41 -8.14
C LYS A 387 15.14 39.17 -8.96
N THR A 388 16.03 39.36 -9.95
CA THR A 388 16.93 38.25 -10.29
C THR A 388 17.40 37.70 -8.96
N ALA A 389 17.48 36.41 -8.79
CA ALA A 389 17.79 35.68 -7.58
C ALA A 389 19.07 36.10 -6.83
N GLY A 390 19.34 37.40 -6.69
CA GLY A 390 20.53 37.96 -6.04
C GLY A 390 20.70 37.64 -4.57
N GLY A 391 19.82 36.86 -4.00
CA GLY A 391 19.89 36.36 -2.64
C GLY A 391 19.48 34.90 -2.47
N LEU A 392 18.87 34.28 -3.49
CA LEU A 392 18.40 32.91 -3.43
C LEU A 392 19.49 31.93 -3.88
N ASN A 393 19.98 31.07 -2.99
CA ASN A 393 20.84 29.97 -3.35
C ASN A 393 20.03 28.68 -3.48
N VAL A 394 20.35 27.88 -4.50
CA VAL A 394 19.75 26.56 -4.70
C VAL A 394 20.84 25.50 -4.58
N ALA A 395 20.61 24.54 -3.72
CA ALA A 395 21.45 23.36 -3.56
C ALA A 395 20.63 22.10 -3.78
N SER A 396 21.28 20.98 -3.99
CA SER A 396 20.64 19.68 -4.08
C SER A 396 21.27 18.71 -3.10
N LEU A 397 20.41 17.89 -2.49
CA LEU A 397 20.82 16.70 -1.77
C LEU A 397 20.57 15.50 -2.67
N GLY A 398 21.60 14.86 -3.16
CA GLY A 398 21.53 13.71 -4.05
C GLY A 398 22.48 13.79 -5.25
N PHE A 399 22.77 14.98 -5.78
CA PHE A 399 23.81 15.17 -6.78
C PHE A 399 24.66 16.42 -6.49
N THR A 400 25.89 16.40 -6.95
CA THR A 400 26.93 17.34 -6.48
C THR A 400 27.06 18.63 -7.27
N SER A 401 26.28 18.87 -8.30
CA SER A 401 26.36 20.05 -9.12
C SER A 401 25.08 20.87 -9.10
N VAL A 402 25.20 22.10 -8.75
CA VAL A 402 24.15 23.10 -8.71
C VAL A 402 24.40 24.15 -9.79
N PRO A 403 23.41 24.81 -10.26
CA PRO A 403 23.42 25.54 -11.52
C PRO A 403 24.53 26.56 -11.63
N ALA A 404 25.34 26.40 -12.63
CA ALA A 404 26.30 27.40 -13.05
C ALA A 404 25.69 28.48 -13.94
N GLY A 405 24.39 28.45 -14.18
CA GLY A 405 23.76 29.34 -15.12
C GLY A 405 22.59 30.10 -14.51
N GLY A 406 22.64 31.33 -14.34
CA GLY A 406 21.74 32.27 -13.76
C GLY A 406 20.25 31.91 -13.73
N PHE A 407 19.61 32.33 -12.68
CA PHE A 407 18.16 32.32 -12.58
C PHE A 407 17.61 33.48 -13.42
N TYR A 408 16.57 33.25 -14.17
CA TYR A 408 15.86 34.33 -14.83
C TYR A 408 14.35 34.17 -14.61
N ALA A 409 13.68 35.31 -14.39
CA ALA A 409 12.24 35.32 -14.22
C ALA A 409 11.54 34.95 -15.54
N TYR A 410 10.61 33.99 -15.46
CA TYR A 410 9.84 33.53 -16.60
C TYR A 410 8.46 34.20 -16.61
N GLY A 411 8.21 35.09 -17.59
CA GLY A 411 6.91 35.68 -17.79
C GLY A 411 6.56 36.83 -16.83
N ALA A 412 5.35 37.33 -16.96
CA ALA A 412 4.86 38.53 -16.28
C ALA A 412 4.35 38.32 -14.87
N THR A 413 4.45 37.12 -14.31
CA THR A 413 3.95 36.84 -12.98
C THR A 413 5.11 36.69 -11.98
N PRO A 414 5.04 37.30 -10.79
CA PRO A 414 6.12 37.28 -9.82
C PRO A 414 6.30 35.93 -9.11
N THR A 415 5.82 34.84 -9.72
CA THR A 415 5.68 33.54 -9.06
C THR A 415 6.49 32.40 -9.68
N TYR A 416 7.28 32.69 -10.73
CA TYR A 416 8.07 31.65 -11.42
C TYR A 416 9.54 32.02 -11.53
N LEU A 417 10.41 30.99 -11.34
CA LEU A 417 11.83 31.05 -11.68
C LEU A 417 12.17 29.84 -12.56
N ALA A 418 12.65 30.09 -13.77
CA ALA A 418 13.23 29.04 -14.60
C ALA A 418 14.73 28.86 -14.22
N MET A 419 15.16 27.62 -14.11
CA MET A 419 16.51 27.26 -13.71
C MET A 419 17.08 26.22 -14.67
N ASN A 420 18.30 26.47 -15.16
CA ASN A 420 19.08 25.43 -15.80
C ASN A 420 19.85 24.65 -14.73
N LEU A 421 19.66 23.35 -14.72
CA LEU A 421 20.42 22.43 -13.89
C LEU A 421 21.45 21.70 -14.74
N ASN A 422 22.68 21.66 -14.27
CA ASN A 422 23.72 20.80 -14.81
C ASN A 422 24.01 19.69 -13.80
N PHE A 423 24.05 18.45 -14.25
CA PHE A 423 24.35 17.30 -13.42
C PHE A 423 25.32 16.35 -14.11
N SER A 424 26.05 15.57 -13.31
CA SER A 424 27.00 14.58 -13.81
C SER A 424 26.25 13.47 -14.55
N LEU A 425 26.73 13.06 -15.71
CA LEU A 425 26.25 11.85 -16.42
C LEU A 425 26.51 10.56 -15.63
N ALA A 426 27.37 10.62 -14.60
CA ALA A 426 27.61 9.51 -13.67
C ALA A 426 26.74 9.61 -12.39
N ALA A 427 25.78 10.54 -12.34
CA ALA A 427 24.84 10.62 -11.23
C ALA A 427 23.97 9.35 -11.15
N THR A 428 23.57 9.00 -9.95
CA THR A 428 22.68 7.85 -9.74
C THR A 428 21.25 8.23 -10.07
N PRO A 429 20.51 7.41 -10.84
CA PRO A 429 19.08 7.61 -11.04
C PRO A 429 18.34 7.64 -9.71
N GLY A 430 17.26 8.39 -9.65
CA GLY A 430 16.40 8.47 -8.48
C GLY A 430 16.03 9.89 -8.08
N GLN A 431 15.45 10.00 -6.90
CA GLN A 431 14.88 11.23 -6.36
C GLN A 431 15.97 12.23 -5.94
N GLN A 432 15.77 13.49 -6.31
CA GLN A 432 16.63 14.60 -5.94
C GLN A 432 15.84 15.63 -5.15
N HIS A 433 16.39 16.11 -4.05
CA HIS A 433 15.79 17.12 -3.19
C HIS A 433 16.43 18.48 -3.47
N PHE A 434 15.63 19.53 -3.53
CA PHE A 434 16.12 20.90 -3.65
C PHE A 434 16.11 21.63 -2.32
N ILE A 435 17.13 22.42 -2.09
CA ILE A 435 17.27 23.26 -0.90
C ILE A 435 17.42 24.69 -1.38
N PHE A 436 16.47 25.52 -1.06
CA PHE A 436 16.45 26.95 -1.34
C PHE A 436 16.86 27.70 -0.07
N THR A 437 17.83 28.58 -0.16
CA THR A 437 18.28 29.37 1.00
C THR A 437 18.27 30.87 0.69
N GLU A 438 17.65 31.65 1.54
CA GLU A 438 17.61 33.11 1.49
C GLU A 438 17.55 33.66 2.93
N ASP A 439 18.28 34.74 3.23
CA ASP A 439 18.17 35.54 4.47
C ASP A 439 18.13 34.71 5.78
N ASN A 440 19.01 33.76 5.97
CA ASN A 440 19.05 32.88 7.13
C ASN A 440 17.85 31.91 7.28
N SER A 441 17.16 31.62 6.18
CA SER A 441 16.13 30.59 6.12
C SER A 441 16.43 29.57 5.03
N ALA A 442 16.13 28.31 5.27
CA ALA A 442 16.19 27.26 4.27
C ALA A 442 14.77 26.71 4.02
N TYR A 443 14.44 26.46 2.76
CA TYR A 443 13.26 25.72 2.36
C TYR A 443 13.68 24.47 1.60
N VAL A 444 13.16 23.31 1.96
CA VAL A 444 13.47 22.04 1.31
C VAL A 444 12.25 21.58 0.52
N LEU A 445 12.47 21.29 -0.76
CA LEU A 445 11.50 20.62 -1.62
C LEU A 445 11.94 19.16 -1.79
N PRO A 446 11.34 18.22 -1.06
CA PRO A 446 11.66 16.81 -1.22
C PRO A 446 11.23 16.33 -2.61
N ARG A 447 12.09 15.54 -3.26
CA ARG A 447 11.81 14.93 -4.56
C ARG A 447 11.34 15.91 -5.64
N GLY A 448 11.92 17.09 -5.68
CA GLY A 448 11.60 18.10 -6.71
C GLY A 448 11.98 17.67 -8.13
N LEU A 449 12.92 16.71 -8.28
CA LEU A 449 13.36 16.17 -9.56
C LEU A 449 13.63 14.66 -9.44
N ASN A 450 13.25 13.90 -10.45
CA ASN A 450 13.69 12.51 -10.64
C ASN A 450 14.71 12.45 -11.78
N LEU A 451 15.89 11.91 -11.50
CA LEU A 451 16.85 11.54 -12.52
C LEU A 451 16.51 10.16 -13.07
N VAL A 452 16.35 10.04 -14.36
CA VAL A 452 15.91 8.83 -15.06
C VAL A 452 16.90 8.43 -16.15
N ASN A 453 16.82 7.18 -16.60
CA ASN A 453 17.72 6.65 -17.63
C ASN A 453 17.15 6.78 -19.06
N SER A 454 15.90 7.18 -19.20
CA SER A 454 15.23 7.29 -20.49
C SER A 454 14.36 8.55 -20.54
N ASP A 455 14.13 9.03 -21.74
CA ASP A 455 13.08 10.01 -21.98
C ASP A 455 11.69 9.41 -21.77
N PRO A 456 10.63 10.22 -21.58
CA PRO A 456 9.28 9.71 -21.43
C PRO A 456 8.88 8.85 -22.63
N PRO A 457 8.04 7.82 -22.44
CA PRO A 457 7.52 7.05 -23.56
C PRO A 457 6.68 7.97 -24.46
N SER A 458 6.66 7.67 -25.75
CA SER A 458 5.75 8.30 -26.69
C SER A 458 4.96 7.24 -27.46
N VAL A 459 3.73 7.54 -27.80
CA VAL A 459 2.87 6.69 -28.63
C VAL A 459 2.63 7.38 -29.95
N SER A 460 3.07 6.78 -31.06
CA SER A 460 2.89 7.32 -32.41
C SER A 460 1.72 6.68 -33.14
N ASP A 461 1.38 5.44 -32.85
CA ASP A 461 0.28 4.72 -33.49
C ASP A 461 -0.22 3.57 -32.63
N ILE A 462 -1.49 3.20 -32.81
CA ILE A 462 -2.10 2.01 -32.23
C ILE A 462 -2.88 1.23 -33.29
N ALA A 463 -2.75 -0.10 -33.30
CA ALA A 463 -3.47 -0.98 -34.22
C ALA A 463 -3.91 -2.25 -33.52
N VAL A 464 -4.98 -2.88 -34.03
CA VAL A 464 -5.44 -4.17 -33.50
C VAL A 464 -4.89 -5.29 -34.37
N ASP A 465 -4.24 -6.29 -33.75
CA ASP A 465 -3.72 -7.46 -34.45
C ASP A 465 -4.83 -8.49 -34.78
N GLY A 466 -4.47 -9.51 -35.54
CA GLY A 466 -5.39 -10.59 -35.93
C GLY A 466 -5.92 -11.44 -34.76
N SER A 467 -5.36 -11.28 -33.56
CA SER A 467 -5.77 -11.96 -32.32
C SER A 467 -6.63 -11.06 -31.42
N GLY A 468 -6.85 -9.81 -31.81
CA GLY A 468 -7.60 -8.83 -31.02
C GLY A 468 -6.76 -8.09 -29.98
N ASN A 469 -5.43 -8.24 -29.96
CA ASN A 469 -4.57 -7.47 -29.07
C ASN A 469 -4.30 -6.09 -29.66
N LEU A 470 -4.06 -5.12 -28.80
CA LEU A 470 -3.59 -3.80 -29.18
C LEU A 470 -2.08 -3.82 -29.38
N VAL A 471 -1.62 -3.48 -30.57
CA VAL A 471 -0.21 -3.18 -30.86
C VAL A 471 -0.02 -1.67 -30.74
N VAL A 472 0.88 -1.28 -29.85
CA VAL A 472 1.25 0.11 -29.61
C VAL A 472 2.63 0.36 -30.19
N THR A 473 2.73 1.30 -31.11
CA THR A 473 3.99 1.73 -31.73
C THR A 473 4.40 3.09 -31.14
N GLY A 474 5.67 3.25 -30.82
CA GLY A 474 6.15 4.48 -30.20
C GLY A 474 7.66 4.52 -30.01
N SER A 475 8.10 5.14 -28.92
CA SER A 475 9.52 5.18 -28.55
C SER A 475 9.72 5.23 -27.05
N ASN A 476 10.95 4.98 -26.61
CA ASN A 476 11.38 5.01 -25.20
C ASN A 476 10.65 4.01 -24.29
N PHE A 477 10.15 2.92 -24.84
CA PHE A 477 9.59 1.85 -24.02
C PHE A 477 10.72 1.10 -23.29
N THR A 478 10.46 0.76 -22.04
CA THR A 478 11.36 0.01 -21.16
C THR A 478 10.83 -1.40 -20.90
N PRO A 479 11.61 -2.34 -20.41
CA PRO A 479 11.14 -3.71 -20.14
C PRO A 479 9.92 -3.82 -19.21
N GLN A 480 9.66 -2.81 -18.40
CA GLN A 480 8.53 -2.72 -17.48
C GLN A 480 7.47 -1.72 -17.93
N SER A 481 7.53 -1.25 -19.17
CA SER A 481 6.48 -0.38 -19.71
C SER A 481 5.15 -1.10 -19.77
N GLN A 482 4.10 -0.40 -19.41
CA GLN A 482 2.77 -0.97 -19.33
C GLN A 482 1.75 -0.07 -20.02
N VAL A 483 0.86 -0.70 -20.78
CA VAL A 483 -0.24 -0.01 -21.47
C VAL A 483 -1.43 0.08 -20.53
N TYR A 484 -2.02 1.24 -20.46
CA TYR A 484 -3.24 1.52 -19.70
C TYR A 484 -4.35 1.96 -20.65
N PHE A 485 -5.56 1.47 -20.38
CA PHE A 485 -6.80 1.90 -21.02
C PHE A 485 -7.60 2.68 -19.98
N ASP A 486 -7.87 3.97 -20.22
CA ASP A 486 -8.52 4.86 -19.23
C ASP A 486 -8.01 4.66 -17.79
N GLY A 487 -6.67 4.54 -17.62
CA GLY A 487 -6.03 4.31 -16.35
C GLY A 487 -6.13 2.88 -15.78
N LEU A 488 -6.78 1.94 -16.46
CA LEU A 488 -6.76 0.52 -16.11
C LEU A 488 -5.56 -0.18 -16.75
N PRO A 489 -4.64 -0.78 -15.99
CA PRO A 489 -3.50 -1.48 -16.55
C PRO A 489 -3.92 -2.73 -17.33
N ALA A 490 -3.39 -2.90 -18.52
CA ALA A 490 -3.61 -4.06 -19.36
C ALA A 490 -2.46 -5.07 -19.25
N ASN A 491 -2.73 -6.34 -19.54
CA ASN A 491 -1.65 -7.31 -19.65
C ASN A 491 -0.80 -6.98 -20.88
N THR A 492 0.43 -6.51 -20.64
CA THR A 492 1.32 -5.93 -21.65
C THR A 492 2.55 -6.81 -21.85
N ASN A 493 2.90 -7.08 -23.10
CA ASN A 493 4.15 -7.72 -23.49
C ASN A 493 5.00 -6.73 -24.29
N MET A 494 6.27 -6.65 -23.97
CA MET A 494 7.23 -5.83 -24.70
C MET A 494 7.77 -6.60 -25.91
N GLY A 495 7.62 -6.05 -27.09
CA GLY A 495 8.29 -6.53 -28.29
C GLY A 495 9.72 -6.00 -28.37
N ASP A 496 9.86 -4.69 -28.30
CA ASP A 496 11.13 -3.94 -28.25
C ASP A 496 10.88 -2.54 -27.67
N ASN A 497 11.87 -1.65 -27.72
CA ASN A 497 11.75 -0.28 -27.20
C ASN A 497 10.82 0.63 -28.04
N THR A 498 10.22 0.12 -29.10
CA THR A 498 9.30 0.83 -29.99
C THR A 498 7.94 0.13 -30.15
N HIS A 499 7.79 -1.11 -29.67
CA HIS A 499 6.57 -1.88 -29.83
C HIS A 499 6.16 -2.58 -28.54
N LEU A 500 4.91 -2.37 -28.15
CA LEU A 500 4.24 -3.11 -27.07
C LEU A 500 3.01 -3.81 -27.64
N THR A 501 2.64 -4.94 -27.04
CA THR A 501 1.39 -5.62 -27.32
C THR A 501 0.60 -5.74 -26.03
N ALA A 502 -0.66 -5.31 -26.02
CA ALA A 502 -1.51 -5.33 -24.83
C ALA A 502 -2.83 -6.02 -25.11
N VAL A 503 -3.32 -6.78 -24.14
CA VAL A 503 -4.66 -7.38 -24.19
C VAL A 503 -5.67 -6.34 -23.68
N PRO A 504 -6.58 -5.82 -24.51
CA PRO A 504 -7.58 -4.87 -24.05
C PRO A 504 -8.42 -5.47 -22.90
N PRO A 505 -8.64 -4.74 -21.80
CA PRO A 505 -9.56 -5.19 -20.75
C PRO A 505 -10.98 -5.37 -21.33
N PRO A 506 -11.86 -6.14 -20.67
CA PRO A 506 -13.27 -6.18 -21.05
C PRO A 506 -13.87 -4.76 -21.11
N GLY A 507 -14.48 -4.39 -22.25
CA GLY A 507 -15.00 -3.06 -22.51
C GLY A 507 -16.51 -2.95 -22.35
N ALA A 508 -17.00 -1.73 -22.08
CA ALA A 508 -18.41 -1.41 -22.20
C ALA A 508 -18.78 -1.21 -23.68
N SER A 509 -20.07 -1.44 -24.01
CA SER A 509 -20.56 -1.29 -25.38
C SER A 509 -20.34 0.12 -25.92
N ASN A 510 -19.70 0.24 -27.09
CA ASN A 510 -19.36 1.50 -27.76
C ASN A 510 -18.47 2.46 -26.93
N GLN A 511 -17.77 1.95 -25.93
CA GLN A 511 -16.84 2.76 -25.14
C GLN A 511 -15.62 3.14 -25.99
N THR A 512 -15.11 4.35 -25.78
CA THR A 512 -13.80 4.79 -26.25
C THR A 512 -12.91 4.97 -25.03
N ALA A 513 -11.73 4.34 -25.03
CA ALA A 513 -10.77 4.42 -23.94
C ALA A 513 -9.47 5.09 -24.41
N ALA A 514 -8.94 6.01 -23.61
CA ALA A 514 -7.62 6.60 -23.83
C ALA A 514 -6.54 5.55 -23.60
N VAL A 515 -5.54 5.49 -24.49
CA VAL A 515 -4.42 4.57 -24.40
C VAL A 515 -3.17 5.33 -23.98
N ILE A 516 -2.66 5.04 -22.80
CA ILE A 516 -1.49 5.69 -22.21
C ILE A 516 -0.45 4.60 -21.89
N VAL A 517 0.82 4.89 -22.15
CA VAL A 517 1.94 4.04 -21.77
C VAL A 517 2.66 4.65 -20.57
N TYR A 518 2.85 3.88 -19.52
CA TYR A 518 3.66 4.24 -18.37
C TYR A 518 4.95 3.43 -18.35
N ASN A 519 6.08 4.10 -18.10
CA ASN A 519 7.34 3.47 -17.71
C ASN A 519 7.37 3.29 -16.19
N SER A 520 8.16 2.34 -15.70
CA SER A 520 8.24 2.03 -14.27
C SER A 520 8.84 3.16 -13.42
N ASP A 521 9.51 4.13 -14.03
CA ASP A 521 10.03 5.33 -13.38
C ASP A 521 8.96 6.41 -13.11
N GLY A 522 7.73 6.18 -13.57
CA GLY A 522 6.58 7.07 -13.38
C GLY A 522 6.32 8.03 -14.53
N GLN A 523 7.17 8.06 -15.55
CA GLN A 523 6.92 8.83 -16.75
C GLN A 523 5.83 8.16 -17.61
N ASP A 524 5.00 8.95 -18.25
CA ASP A 524 3.97 8.47 -19.16
C ASP A 524 3.95 9.22 -20.52
N SER A 525 3.22 8.65 -21.46
CA SER A 525 3.18 9.15 -22.83
C SER A 525 2.46 10.51 -22.95
N THR A 526 1.69 10.92 -21.95
CA THR A 526 1.03 12.24 -21.97
C THR A 526 2.02 13.39 -21.72
N PHE A 527 3.23 13.09 -21.24
CA PHE A 527 4.31 14.08 -21.13
C PHE A 527 4.78 14.57 -22.50
N THR A 528 4.68 13.72 -23.53
CA THR A 528 5.08 14.07 -24.90
C THR A 528 3.90 14.50 -25.77
N ASP A 529 2.73 13.91 -25.55
CA ASP A 529 1.48 14.28 -26.22
C ASP A 529 0.32 14.24 -25.22
N PRO A 530 -0.24 15.39 -24.82
CA PRO A 530 -1.35 15.43 -23.89
C PRO A 530 -2.67 14.88 -24.44
N THR A 531 -2.72 14.54 -25.73
CA THR A 531 -3.89 13.96 -26.40
C THR A 531 -3.62 12.50 -26.71
N PRO A 532 -3.88 11.55 -25.77
CA PRO A 532 -3.58 10.15 -25.98
C PRO A 532 -4.42 9.58 -27.14
N PRO A 533 -3.89 8.62 -27.91
CA PRO A 533 -4.69 7.86 -28.87
C PRO A 533 -5.79 7.08 -28.15
N THR A 534 -6.85 6.75 -28.89
CA THR A 534 -8.04 6.10 -28.31
C THR A 534 -8.30 4.74 -28.94
N PHE A 535 -8.68 3.80 -28.09
CA PHE A 535 -9.17 2.48 -28.49
C PHE A 535 -10.71 2.46 -28.37
N SER A 536 -11.39 2.01 -29.44
CA SER A 536 -12.85 1.93 -29.46
C SER A 536 -13.32 0.49 -29.31
N TYR A 537 -14.14 0.24 -28.30
CA TYR A 537 -14.80 -1.04 -28.10
C TYR A 537 -16.02 -1.17 -29.02
N PRO A 538 -16.24 -2.37 -29.58
CA PRO A 538 -17.41 -2.59 -30.43
C PRO A 538 -18.71 -2.53 -29.63
N ALA A 539 -19.81 -2.35 -30.37
CA ALA A 539 -21.15 -2.52 -29.79
C ALA A 539 -21.34 -3.96 -29.27
N ALA A 540 -21.81 -4.08 -28.05
CA ALA A 540 -22.04 -5.36 -27.38
C ALA A 540 -23.40 -5.35 -26.65
N PRO A 541 -24.05 -6.50 -26.47
CA PRO A 541 -25.25 -6.62 -25.65
C PRO A 541 -24.98 -6.22 -24.21
N THR A 542 -26.01 -5.73 -23.52
CA THR A 542 -25.93 -5.39 -22.09
C THR A 542 -25.57 -6.63 -21.27
N PRO A 543 -24.55 -6.57 -20.42
CA PRO A 543 -24.21 -7.65 -19.50
C PRO A 543 -25.28 -7.77 -18.41
N LEU A 544 -25.64 -9.01 -18.07
CA LEU A 544 -26.59 -9.33 -17.00
C LEU A 544 -25.95 -10.32 -16.04
N VAL A 545 -26.33 -10.27 -14.77
CA VAL A 545 -25.82 -11.18 -13.72
C VAL A 545 -26.97 -11.67 -12.83
N THR A 546 -26.83 -12.90 -12.36
CA THR A 546 -27.69 -13.52 -11.35
C THR A 546 -26.84 -14.11 -10.23
N PHE A 547 -27.42 -14.21 -9.04
CA PHE A 547 -26.73 -14.63 -7.82
C PHE A 547 -27.45 -15.78 -7.11
N SER A 548 -26.68 -16.74 -6.61
CA SER A 548 -27.23 -17.84 -5.82
C SER A 548 -26.27 -18.19 -4.66
N PRO A 549 -26.79 -18.33 -3.42
CA PRO A 549 -28.17 -18.13 -2.98
C PRO A 549 -28.57 -16.65 -2.99
N ALA A 550 -29.85 -16.37 -3.25
CA ALA A 550 -30.40 -15.02 -3.23
C ALA A 550 -30.88 -14.58 -1.84
N THR A 551 -30.72 -15.39 -0.80
CA THR A 551 -31.10 -15.07 0.59
C THR A 551 -30.07 -15.61 1.56
N LEU A 552 -29.61 -14.74 2.44
CA LEU A 552 -28.69 -15.08 3.53
C LEU A 552 -29.10 -14.37 4.83
N PRO A 553 -28.92 -14.98 6.01
CA PRO A 553 -29.20 -14.31 7.26
C PRO A 553 -28.07 -13.34 7.63
N ALA A 554 -28.39 -12.30 8.41
CA ALA A 554 -27.38 -11.45 9.04
C ALA A 554 -26.41 -12.32 9.86
N GLY A 555 -25.12 -11.99 9.83
CA GLY A 555 -24.05 -12.76 10.46
C GLY A 555 -23.56 -13.96 9.63
N ALA A 556 -24.09 -14.21 8.44
CA ALA A 556 -23.65 -15.31 7.58
C ALA A 556 -22.28 -15.02 6.92
N GLU A 557 -21.56 -16.10 6.66
CA GLU A 557 -20.45 -16.15 5.70
C GLU A 557 -20.80 -17.23 4.67
N ALA A 558 -20.79 -16.89 3.39
CA ALA A 558 -21.27 -17.79 2.34
C ALA A 558 -20.57 -17.60 0.99
N GLU A 559 -20.49 -18.69 0.27
CA GLU A 559 -20.26 -18.68 -1.18
C GLU A 559 -21.47 -18.12 -1.90
N ILE A 560 -21.22 -17.21 -2.84
CA ILE A 560 -22.21 -16.74 -3.83
C ILE A 560 -21.72 -17.17 -5.21
N ASP A 561 -22.59 -17.86 -5.90
CA ASP A 561 -22.44 -18.21 -7.31
C ASP A 561 -22.93 -17.06 -8.18
N ILE A 562 -22.11 -16.62 -9.14
CA ILE A 562 -22.38 -15.49 -10.04
C ILE A 562 -22.42 -15.99 -11.47
N GLU A 563 -23.61 -16.08 -12.03
CA GLU A 563 -23.84 -16.43 -13.43
C GLU A 563 -24.06 -15.17 -14.26
N GLY A 564 -23.32 -15.06 -15.36
CA GLY A 564 -23.33 -13.93 -16.26
C GLY A 564 -23.89 -14.29 -17.66
N VAL A 565 -24.57 -13.33 -18.27
CA VAL A 565 -24.96 -13.37 -19.68
C VAL A 565 -24.38 -12.15 -20.36
N ASN A 566 -23.72 -12.32 -21.51
CA ASN A 566 -22.99 -11.28 -22.23
C ASN A 566 -21.86 -10.64 -21.39
N THR A 567 -21.35 -11.34 -20.40
CA THR A 567 -20.23 -10.91 -19.57
C THR A 567 -18.90 -11.40 -20.14
N SER A 568 -17.83 -10.74 -19.74
CA SER A 568 -16.44 -11.14 -20.02
C SER A 568 -15.65 -11.08 -18.71
N PHE A 569 -15.90 -12.03 -17.82
CA PHE A 569 -15.19 -12.11 -16.56
C PHE A 569 -13.72 -12.49 -16.78
N VAL A 570 -12.82 -11.66 -16.28
CA VAL A 570 -11.38 -11.88 -16.34
C VAL A 570 -10.81 -11.93 -14.92
N ASN A 571 -10.03 -12.95 -14.64
CA ASN A 571 -9.44 -13.15 -13.31
C ASN A 571 -8.58 -11.92 -12.91
N GLY A 572 -8.78 -11.45 -11.69
CA GLY A 572 -8.13 -10.24 -11.16
C GLY A 572 -8.80 -8.92 -11.58
N MET A 573 -9.70 -8.92 -12.57
CA MET A 573 -10.44 -7.72 -13.00
C MET A 573 -11.88 -7.66 -12.46
N VAL A 574 -12.43 -8.80 -12.02
CA VAL A 574 -13.81 -8.87 -11.51
C VAL A 574 -13.88 -8.36 -10.08
N THR A 575 -14.84 -7.50 -9.82
CA THR A 575 -15.24 -7.04 -8.48
C THR A 575 -16.75 -7.13 -8.34
N LEU A 576 -17.19 -7.59 -7.18
CA LEU A 576 -18.58 -7.59 -6.76
C LEU A 576 -18.74 -6.58 -5.62
N GLY A 577 -19.79 -5.76 -5.65
CA GLY A 577 -20.19 -4.88 -4.57
C GLY A 577 -21.69 -4.89 -4.37
N TYR A 578 -22.14 -4.83 -3.14
CA TYR A 578 -23.56 -4.86 -2.78
C TYR A 578 -24.14 -3.49 -2.41
N GLY A 579 -23.36 -2.42 -2.56
CA GLY A 579 -23.80 -1.07 -2.18
C GLY A 579 -24.12 -0.92 -0.69
N SER A 580 -23.56 -1.75 0.17
CA SER A 580 -23.70 -1.71 1.62
C SER A 580 -22.43 -2.20 2.30
N SER A 581 -21.94 -1.47 3.30
CA SER A 581 -20.79 -1.85 4.13
C SER A 581 -21.10 -3.03 5.06
N ASP A 582 -22.35 -3.34 5.28
CA ASP A 582 -22.78 -4.51 6.04
C ASP A 582 -22.63 -5.84 5.28
N VAL A 583 -22.30 -5.77 3.97
CA VAL A 583 -22.07 -6.95 3.11
C VAL A 583 -20.69 -6.86 2.47
N LEU A 584 -19.71 -7.46 3.11
CA LEU A 584 -18.34 -7.50 2.63
C LEU A 584 -18.12 -8.65 1.64
N VAL A 585 -17.60 -8.36 0.47
CA VAL A 585 -17.08 -9.35 -0.48
C VAL A 585 -15.60 -9.62 -0.16
N ARG A 586 -15.33 -10.80 0.37
CA ARG A 586 -13.95 -11.20 0.79
C ARG A 586 -13.06 -11.62 -0.38
N GLY A 587 -13.63 -12.04 -1.49
CA GLY A 587 -12.90 -12.43 -2.68
C GLY A 587 -13.84 -12.86 -3.79
N VAL A 588 -13.36 -12.75 -5.02
CA VAL A 588 -14.06 -13.20 -6.24
C VAL A 588 -13.11 -14.06 -7.05
N TRP A 589 -13.57 -15.21 -7.52
CA TRP A 589 -12.80 -16.18 -8.32
C TRP A 589 -13.53 -16.46 -9.63
N VAL A 590 -12.89 -16.17 -10.73
CA VAL A 590 -13.42 -16.39 -12.07
C VAL A 590 -13.20 -17.84 -12.50
N LEU A 591 -14.29 -18.54 -12.86
CA LEU A 591 -14.26 -19.90 -13.38
C LEU A 591 -14.32 -19.92 -14.90
N SER A 592 -15.06 -18.99 -15.49
CA SER A 592 -15.20 -18.80 -16.95
C SER A 592 -15.58 -17.33 -17.23
N PRO A 593 -15.57 -16.89 -18.50
CA PRO A 593 -16.03 -15.55 -18.84
C PRO A 593 -17.47 -15.21 -18.41
N THR A 594 -18.27 -16.21 -18.07
CA THR A 594 -19.67 -16.04 -17.64
C THR A 594 -19.95 -16.60 -16.26
N HIS A 595 -18.95 -17.09 -15.53
CA HIS A 595 -19.16 -17.73 -14.24
C HIS A 595 -18.06 -17.34 -13.24
N ALA A 596 -18.45 -16.89 -12.07
CA ALA A 596 -17.55 -16.59 -10.96
C ALA A 596 -18.16 -17.01 -9.62
N LEU A 597 -17.30 -17.23 -8.63
CA LEU A 597 -17.67 -17.46 -7.24
C LEU A 597 -17.20 -16.28 -6.39
N ALA A 598 -17.95 -15.96 -5.35
CA ALA A 598 -17.52 -14.98 -4.34
C ALA A 598 -17.74 -15.51 -2.93
N ASN A 599 -16.88 -15.14 -1.97
CA ASN A 599 -17.23 -15.24 -0.55
C ASN A 599 -17.79 -13.91 -0.08
N VAL A 600 -18.92 -13.96 0.60
CA VAL A 600 -19.63 -12.81 1.12
C VAL A 600 -19.85 -12.97 2.62
N GLN A 601 -19.46 -11.97 3.38
CA GLN A 601 -19.69 -11.88 4.82
C GLN A 601 -20.72 -10.81 5.11
N ILE A 602 -21.77 -11.16 5.83
CA ILE A 602 -22.83 -10.24 6.26
C ILE A 602 -22.60 -9.86 7.72
N SER A 603 -22.64 -8.55 8.02
CA SER A 603 -22.56 -8.05 9.39
C SER A 603 -23.66 -8.68 10.26
N PRO A 604 -23.36 -9.08 11.51
CA PRO A 604 -24.40 -9.58 12.43
C PRO A 604 -25.54 -8.57 12.71
N ASN A 605 -25.24 -7.28 12.54
CA ASN A 605 -26.17 -6.18 12.77
C ASN A 605 -26.78 -5.62 11.47
N ALA A 606 -26.51 -6.28 10.33
CA ALA A 606 -27.01 -5.83 9.04
C ALA A 606 -28.55 -5.69 9.06
N PRO A 607 -29.10 -4.57 8.57
CA PRO A 607 -30.53 -4.39 8.44
C PRO A 607 -31.16 -5.45 7.53
N GLN A 608 -32.34 -5.94 7.90
CA GLN A 608 -33.09 -6.86 7.04
C GLN A 608 -33.65 -6.11 5.84
N GLY A 609 -33.58 -6.73 4.68
CA GLY A 609 -34.10 -6.14 3.46
C GLY A 609 -33.46 -6.70 2.20
N THR A 610 -33.89 -6.19 1.07
CA THR A 610 -33.29 -6.51 -0.24
C THR A 610 -32.24 -5.45 -0.60
N ILE A 611 -31.12 -5.92 -1.11
CA ILE A 611 -30.04 -5.04 -1.62
C ILE A 611 -29.68 -5.43 -3.05
N GLY A 612 -29.23 -4.45 -3.80
CA GLY A 612 -28.71 -4.64 -5.15
C GLY A 612 -27.27 -5.14 -5.15
N ALA A 613 -26.75 -5.46 -6.33
CA ALA A 613 -25.34 -5.73 -6.53
C ALA A 613 -24.84 -5.15 -7.85
N THR A 614 -23.56 -4.79 -7.85
CA THR A 614 -22.82 -4.35 -9.03
C THR A 614 -21.63 -5.28 -9.25
N VAL A 615 -21.53 -5.87 -10.45
CA VAL A 615 -20.34 -6.62 -10.88
C VAL A 615 -19.62 -5.79 -11.94
N ILE A 616 -18.32 -5.57 -11.72
CA ILE A 616 -17.44 -4.86 -12.66
C ILE A 616 -16.35 -5.83 -13.11
N SER A 617 -16.18 -5.97 -14.43
CA SER A 617 -15.06 -6.69 -15.04
C SER A 617 -14.43 -5.79 -16.10
N GLY A 618 -13.22 -5.29 -15.83
CA GLY A 618 -12.68 -4.21 -16.65
C GLY A 618 -13.62 -3.01 -16.64
N PHE A 619 -14.13 -2.64 -17.81
CA PHE A 619 -15.12 -1.56 -17.97
C PHE A 619 -16.56 -2.09 -18.13
N GLN A 620 -16.78 -3.39 -18.16
CA GLN A 620 -18.12 -3.93 -18.15
C GLN A 620 -18.74 -3.78 -16.77
N ILE A 621 -19.95 -3.24 -16.70
CA ILE A 621 -20.75 -3.08 -15.50
C ILE A 621 -22.05 -3.83 -15.67
N ALA A 622 -22.34 -4.77 -14.77
CA ALA A 622 -23.63 -5.44 -14.69
C ALA A 622 -24.24 -5.16 -13.31
N THR A 623 -25.45 -4.62 -13.27
CA THR A 623 -26.15 -4.30 -12.03
C THR A 623 -27.38 -5.19 -11.90
N GLN A 624 -27.64 -5.65 -10.68
CA GLN A 624 -28.86 -6.37 -10.31
C GLN A 624 -29.51 -5.65 -9.12
N PRO A 625 -30.64 -4.96 -9.32
CA PRO A 625 -31.28 -4.16 -8.26
C PRO A 625 -31.76 -4.96 -7.05
N VAL A 626 -32.09 -6.25 -7.25
CA VAL A 626 -32.49 -7.19 -6.20
C VAL A 626 -31.60 -8.41 -6.30
N ALA A 627 -30.41 -8.34 -5.67
CA ALA A 627 -29.39 -9.37 -5.74
C ALA A 627 -29.39 -10.28 -4.52
N LEU A 628 -29.65 -9.71 -3.34
CA LEU A 628 -29.59 -10.44 -2.07
C LEU A 628 -30.69 -9.96 -1.12
N GLN A 629 -31.38 -10.92 -0.50
CA GLN A 629 -32.28 -10.69 0.62
C GLN A 629 -31.53 -10.98 1.93
N ILE A 630 -31.30 -9.98 2.76
CA ILE A 630 -30.78 -10.15 4.12
C ILE A 630 -31.95 -10.55 5.02
N ALA A 631 -31.90 -11.77 5.54
CA ALA A 631 -32.88 -12.29 6.49
C ALA A 631 -32.48 -12.02 7.94
N ALA A 632 -33.37 -12.27 8.88
CA ALA A 632 -33.07 -12.17 10.30
C ALA A 632 -31.86 -13.06 10.68
N ALA A 633 -31.02 -12.56 11.59
CA ALA A 633 -29.91 -13.33 12.15
C ALA A 633 -30.42 -14.63 12.77
N ASN A 634 -29.69 -15.71 12.50
CA ASN A 634 -29.96 -17.01 13.14
C ASN A 634 -28.74 -17.42 13.98
N PRO A 635 -28.76 -17.20 15.31
CA PRO A 635 -27.61 -17.42 16.17
C PRO A 635 -27.22 -18.91 16.32
N THR A 636 -28.04 -19.84 15.82
CA THR A 636 -27.77 -21.29 15.89
C THR A 636 -27.09 -21.83 14.65
N LEU A 637 -27.04 -21.07 13.56
CA LEU A 637 -26.38 -21.54 12.33
C LEU A 637 -24.88 -21.59 12.52
N PRO A 638 -24.23 -22.64 11.99
CA PRO A 638 -22.77 -22.67 11.93
C PRO A 638 -22.29 -21.66 10.85
N VAL A 639 -21.29 -20.89 11.20
CA VAL A 639 -20.64 -19.92 10.31
C VAL A 639 -19.16 -20.30 10.22
N VAL A 640 -18.66 -20.47 9.01
CA VAL A 640 -17.28 -20.87 8.71
C VAL A 640 -16.49 -19.68 8.20
N ASP A 641 -15.36 -19.36 8.84
CA ASP A 641 -14.40 -18.41 8.28
C ASP A 641 -13.58 -19.12 7.18
N PRO A 642 -13.62 -18.63 5.93
CA PRO A 642 -12.88 -19.23 4.82
C PRO A 642 -11.36 -19.09 4.92
N SER A 643 -10.84 -18.33 5.88
CA SER A 643 -9.41 -18.14 6.14
C SER A 643 -8.82 -19.36 6.85
N LEU A 644 -8.50 -20.41 6.07
CA LEU A 644 -7.88 -21.60 6.64
C LEU A 644 -6.44 -21.32 7.08
N VAL A 645 -6.07 -21.91 8.21
CA VAL A 645 -4.72 -21.87 8.75
C VAL A 645 -4.13 -23.27 8.77
N ASN A 646 -2.88 -23.45 8.31
CA ASN A 646 -2.16 -24.70 8.49
C ASN A 646 -1.92 -24.94 9.98
N ALA A 647 -2.31 -26.11 10.49
CA ALA A 647 -2.28 -26.41 11.92
C ALA A 647 -0.84 -26.54 12.48
N PHE A 648 0.11 -26.92 11.62
CA PHE A 648 1.50 -27.18 12.04
C PHE A 648 2.50 -26.20 11.45
N TRP A 649 2.07 -25.38 10.45
CA TRP A 649 3.02 -24.62 9.67
C TRP A 649 2.41 -23.36 9.04
N ALA A 650 2.47 -22.28 9.79
CA ALA A 650 1.81 -21.03 9.48
C ALA A 650 2.22 -20.35 8.12
N PRO A 651 3.48 -20.35 7.63
CA PRO A 651 3.80 -19.65 6.41
C PRO A 651 3.38 -20.35 5.11
N SER A 652 3.02 -21.62 5.15
CA SER A 652 2.90 -22.46 3.95
C SER A 652 1.52 -22.52 3.32
N GLY A 653 0.53 -21.90 3.95
CA GLY A 653 -0.86 -22.06 3.55
C GLY A 653 -1.38 -23.49 3.70
N VAL A 654 -2.59 -23.72 3.24
CA VAL A 654 -3.25 -25.03 3.31
C VAL A 654 -3.15 -25.72 1.95
N PHE A 655 -2.68 -26.97 1.94
CA PHE A 655 -2.44 -27.75 0.71
C PHE A 655 -3.01 -29.18 0.84
N PRO A 656 -3.23 -29.88 -0.26
CA PRO A 656 -3.72 -31.26 -0.23
C PRO A 656 -2.82 -32.17 0.62
N GLY A 657 -3.43 -32.87 1.59
CA GLY A 657 -2.73 -33.70 2.57
C GLY A 657 -2.27 -32.97 3.84
N SER A 658 -2.33 -31.64 3.90
CA SER A 658 -1.99 -30.88 5.11
C SER A 658 -3.09 -30.97 6.18
N THR A 659 -2.72 -30.77 7.44
CA THR A 659 -3.68 -30.55 8.53
C THR A 659 -3.98 -29.05 8.61
N ALA A 660 -5.26 -28.71 8.56
CA ALA A 660 -5.76 -27.34 8.56
C ALA A 660 -6.69 -27.09 9.74
N ASN A 661 -6.70 -25.85 10.20
CA ASN A 661 -7.71 -25.33 11.10
C ASN A 661 -8.67 -24.39 10.33
N VAL A 662 -9.95 -24.55 10.56
CA VAL A 662 -11.00 -23.59 10.20
C VAL A 662 -11.60 -23.02 11.47
N ASN A 663 -11.73 -21.71 11.53
CA ASN A 663 -12.37 -21.00 12.64
C ASN A 663 -13.82 -20.66 12.26
N GLY A 664 -14.62 -20.31 13.28
CA GLY A 664 -16.00 -19.90 13.03
C GLY A 664 -16.85 -19.89 14.30
N VAL A 665 -18.15 -20.00 14.11
CA VAL A 665 -19.14 -20.01 15.19
C VAL A 665 -20.04 -21.23 15.03
N ASN A 666 -20.43 -21.88 16.13
CA ASN A 666 -21.31 -23.07 16.18
C ASN A 666 -20.81 -24.25 15.31
N LEU A 667 -19.50 -24.40 15.17
CA LEU A 667 -18.88 -25.42 14.28
C LEU A 667 -19.11 -26.87 14.79
N GLY A 668 -19.59 -27.04 16.01
CA GLY A 668 -20.03 -28.33 16.52
C GLY A 668 -19.01 -29.06 17.38
N GLY A 669 -19.03 -30.39 17.34
CA GLY A 669 -18.24 -31.33 18.16
C GLY A 669 -17.96 -32.64 17.42
N SER A 670 -18.04 -33.79 18.13
CA SER A 670 -17.64 -35.11 17.61
C SER A 670 -18.39 -35.61 16.37
N GLN A 671 -19.55 -35.02 16.06
CA GLN A 671 -20.34 -35.36 14.86
C GLN A 671 -20.06 -34.41 13.67
N THR A 672 -19.16 -33.47 13.82
CA THR A 672 -18.83 -32.51 12.75
C THR A 672 -18.20 -33.21 11.56
N THR A 673 -18.69 -32.89 10.38
CA THR A 673 -18.15 -33.41 9.12
C THR A 673 -17.77 -32.24 8.19
N ILE A 674 -16.71 -32.44 7.43
CA ILE A 674 -16.25 -31.48 6.39
C ILE A 674 -16.11 -32.22 5.06
N THR A 675 -16.55 -31.58 3.99
CA THR A 675 -16.21 -31.98 2.62
C THR A 675 -15.58 -30.81 1.87
N ILE A 676 -14.61 -31.12 0.99
CA ILE A 676 -13.95 -30.15 0.11
C ILE A 676 -14.09 -30.64 -1.32
N ASN A 677 -14.75 -29.86 -2.19
CA ASN A 677 -15.15 -30.29 -3.53
C ASN A 677 -15.84 -31.67 -3.53
N GLY A 678 -16.73 -31.91 -2.55
CA GLY A 678 -17.44 -33.16 -2.40
C GLY A 678 -16.64 -34.34 -1.83
N ARG A 679 -15.35 -34.18 -1.54
CA ARG A 679 -14.50 -35.22 -0.92
C ARG A 679 -14.49 -35.03 0.58
N ALA A 680 -14.77 -36.10 1.33
CA ALA A 680 -14.74 -36.06 2.78
C ALA A 680 -13.33 -35.78 3.31
N ALA A 681 -13.20 -34.85 4.23
CA ALA A 681 -11.99 -34.55 4.98
C ALA A 681 -12.02 -35.35 6.31
N ASN A 682 -10.85 -35.76 6.77
CA ASN A 682 -10.74 -36.43 8.07
C ASN A 682 -10.72 -35.35 9.18
N VAL A 683 -11.80 -35.23 9.94
CA VAL A 683 -11.91 -34.34 11.11
C VAL A 683 -11.11 -34.95 12.27
N VAL A 684 -10.09 -34.23 12.74
CA VAL A 684 -9.19 -34.65 13.84
C VAL A 684 -9.75 -34.17 15.17
N ASN A 685 -10.23 -32.92 15.21
CA ASN A 685 -10.84 -32.33 16.41
C ASN A 685 -11.86 -31.27 16.00
N ALA A 686 -12.94 -31.15 16.74
CA ALA A 686 -13.95 -30.13 16.52
C ALA A 686 -14.41 -29.55 17.86
N THR A 687 -14.46 -28.22 17.90
CA THR A 687 -15.00 -27.41 19.00
C THR A 687 -16.06 -26.44 18.41
N PRO A 688 -16.83 -25.74 19.23
CA PRO A 688 -17.79 -24.75 18.70
C PRO A 688 -17.17 -23.61 17.90
N THR A 689 -15.88 -23.35 18.08
CA THR A 689 -15.19 -22.20 17.43
C THR A 689 -14.07 -22.58 16.47
N GLN A 690 -13.64 -23.85 16.46
CA GLN A 690 -12.55 -24.28 15.58
C GLN A 690 -12.69 -25.78 15.24
N VAL A 691 -12.43 -26.12 14.01
CA VAL A 691 -12.31 -27.52 13.55
C VAL A 691 -10.94 -27.74 12.94
N THR A 692 -10.25 -28.79 13.40
CA THR A 692 -8.99 -29.28 12.84
C THR A 692 -9.27 -30.50 11.98
N PHE A 693 -8.80 -30.50 10.76
CA PHE A 693 -9.04 -31.58 9.79
C PHE A 693 -7.87 -31.78 8.83
N VAL A 694 -7.78 -32.95 8.21
CA VAL A 694 -6.81 -33.24 7.15
C VAL A 694 -7.46 -33.00 5.79
N VAL A 695 -6.86 -32.14 4.99
CA VAL A 695 -7.30 -31.88 3.62
C VAL A 695 -7.10 -33.13 2.77
N PRO A 696 -8.12 -33.60 2.00
CA PRO A 696 -7.96 -34.75 1.15
C PRO A 696 -6.77 -34.63 0.19
N SER A 697 -5.84 -35.58 0.24
CA SER A 697 -4.60 -35.55 -0.56
C SER A 697 -4.83 -35.68 -2.07
N THR A 698 -6.01 -36.14 -2.48
CA THR A 698 -6.41 -36.33 -3.88
C THR A 698 -6.91 -35.04 -4.55
N LEU A 699 -7.05 -33.94 -3.78
CA LEU A 699 -7.42 -32.63 -4.32
C LEU A 699 -6.26 -32.02 -5.10
N LYS A 700 -6.58 -31.11 -6.00
CA LYS A 700 -5.58 -30.30 -6.71
C LYS A 700 -5.48 -28.93 -6.03
N PRO A 701 -4.31 -28.26 -6.09
CA PRO A 701 -4.19 -26.85 -5.76
C PRO A 701 -5.14 -25.99 -6.60
N GLY A 702 -5.58 -24.89 -6.01
CA GLY A 702 -6.53 -23.97 -6.61
C GLY A 702 -7.71 -23.67 -5.70
N ILE A 703 -8.76 -23.13 -6.25
CA ILE A 703 -9.99 -22.87 -5.51
C ILE A 703 -10.76 -24.16 -5.23
N ALA A 704 -11.40 -24.21 -4.08
CA ALA A 704 -12.21 -25.36 -3.67
C ALA A 704 -13.37 -24.88 -2.77
N VAL A 705 -14.49 -25.57 -2.80
CA VAL A 705 -15.66 -25.28 -1.96
C VAL A 705 -15.62 -26.19 -0.72
N LEU A 706 -15.56 -25.58 0.46
CA LEU A 706 -15.66 -26.24 1.74
C LEU A 706 -17.11 -26.23 2.22
N LYS A 707 -17.63 -27.39 2.61
CA LYS A 707 -18.93 -27.56 3.27
C LYS A 707 -18.73 -28.21 4.62
N LEU A 708 -19.37 -27.66 5.64
CA LEU A 708 -19.33 -28.16 7.02
C LEU A 708 -20.75 -28.47 7.50
N ASN A 709 -20.93 -29.61 8.14
CA ASN A 709 -22.11 -29.94 8.95
C ASN A 709 -21.65 -30.12 10.39
N ASN A 710 -22.30 -29.43 11.33
CA ASN A 710 -21.91 -29.47 12.75
C ASN A 710 -22.49 -30.66 13.52
N GLY A 711 -23.06 -31.62 12.80
CA GLY A 711 -23.76 -32.78 13.38
C GLY A 711 -25.30 -32.62 13.39
N THR A 712 -25.81 -31.40 13.21
CA THR A 712 -27.26 -31.12 13.17
C THR A 712 -27.64 -30.23 12.00
N THR A 713 -26.81 -29.26 11.64
CA THR A 713 -27.11 -28.21 10.65
C THR A 713 -25.90 -27.99 9.73
N ASN A 714 -26.17 -27.73 8.46
CA ASN A 714 -25.14 -27.33 7.50
C ASN A 714 -24.80 -25.85 7.66
N ALA A 715 -23.52 -25.53 7.65
CA ALA A 715 -23.05 -24.18 7.36
C ALA A 715 -23.30 -23.83 5.90
N SER A 716 -23.39 -22.55 5.59
CA SER A 716 -23.27 -22.11 4.19
C SER A 716 -21.91 -22.53 3.63
N PRO A 717 -21.84 -22.99 2.38
CA PRO A 717 -20.57 -23.30 1.73
C PRO A 717 -19.69 -22.05 1.66
N VAL A 718 -18.36 -22.25 1.70
CA VAL A 718 -17.41 -21.16 1.49
C VAL A 718 -16.31 -21.59 0.51
N VAL A 719 -15.84 -20.65 -0.29
CA VAL A 719 -14.69 -20.87 -1.19
C VAL A 719 -13.41 -20.74 -0.38
N ILE A 720 -12.51 -21.70 -0.54
CA ILE A 720 -11.19 -21.71 0.04
C ILE A 720 -10.13 -21.83 -1.06
N THR A 721 -8.89 -21.46 -0.76
CA THR A 721 -7.76 -21.62 -1.69
C THR A 721 -6.80 -22.65 -1.14
N LEU A 722 -6.54 -23.72 -1.93
CA LEU A 722 -5.51 -24.70 -1.67
C LEU A 722 -4.25 -24.33 -2.43
N VAL A 723 -3.14 -24.16 -1.72
CA VAL A 723 -1.84 -23.91 -2.37
C VAL A 723 -1.22 -25.22 -2.86
N SER A 724 -0.25 -25.17 -3.76
CA SER A 724 0.52 -26.37 -4.12
C SER A 724 1.34 -26.85 -2.92
N THR A 725 1.51 -28.13 -2.82
CA THR A 725 2.32 -28.76 -1.76
C THR A 725 3.73 -28.16 -1.79
N PRO A 726 4.23 -27.67 -0.64
CA PRO A 726 5.58 -27.13 -0.56
C PRO A 726 6.62 -28.22 -0.76
N PRO A 727 7.89 -27.87 -1.05
CA PRO A 727 8.97 -28.83 -1.10
C PRO A 727 9.15 -29.53 0.27
N ALA A 728 9.62 -30.78 0.24
CA ALA A 728 9.91 -31.51 1.46
C ALA A 728 11.32 -32.11 1.38
N ILE A 729 12.11 -31.87 2.44
CA ILE A 729 13.44 -32.48 2.58
C ILE A 729 13.26 -33.91 3.09
N THR A 730 13.69 -34.89 2.29
CA THR A 730 13.60 -36.32 2.62
C THR A 730 14.95 -36.88 3.09
N GLY A 731 16.03 -36.14 2.90
CA GLY A 731 17.36 -36.55 3.38
C GLY A 731 18.40 -35.45 3.17
N LEU A 732 19.49 -35.55 3.90
CA LEU A 732 20.67 -34.72 3.73
C LEU A 732 21.91 -35.59 3.78
N GLN A 733 22.80 -35.40 2.83
CA GLN A 733 24.04 -36.16 2.64
C GLN A 733 25.26 -35.21 2.63
N ASN A 734 26.37 -35.69 3.09
CA ASN A 734 27.65 -35.01 2.91
C ASN A 734 28.23 -35.26 1.50
N ALA A 735 29.38 -34.68 1.18
CA ALA A 735 30.02 -34.79 -0.13
C ALA A 735 30.37 -36.25 -0.52
N ALA A 736 30.48 -37.18 0.44
CA ALA A 736 30.72 -38.61 0.21
C ALA A 736 29.41 -39.41 0.02
N GLY A 737 28.23 -38.73 0.01
CA GLY A 737 26.94 -39.37 -0.11
C GLY A 737 26.43 -40.04 1.19
N ALA A 738 27.13 -39.90 2.29
CA ALA A 738 26.70 -40.44 3.60
C ALA A 738 25.67 -39.48 4.28
N PRO A 739 24.64 -40.03 4.96
CA PRO A 739 23.70 -39.21 5.72
C PRO A 739 24.43 -38.37 6.77
N VAL A 740 24.07 -37.12 6.92
CA VAL A 740 24.60 -36.22 7.96
C VAL A 740 24.10 -36.64 9.32
N ALA A 741 25.02 -36.86 10.27
CA ALA A 741 24.78 -37.23 11.64
C ALA A 741 25.81 -36.57 12.58
N VAL A 742 25.62 -36.70 13.88
CA VAL A 742 26.55 -36.11 14.88
C VAL A 742 27.98 -36.60 14.67
N ALA A 743 28.16 -37.88 14.25
CA ALA A 743 29.49 -38.46 14.07
C ALA A 743 30.23 -37.94 12.84
N ASN A 744 29.54 -37.35 11.87
CA ASN A 744 30.10 -36.79 10.63
C ASN A 744 29.51 -35.39 10.38
N ALA A 745 29.28 -34.63 11.44
CA ALA A 745 28.72 -33.29 11.37
C ALA A 745 29.55 -32.39 10.47
N PRO A 746 28.96 -31.71 9.50
CA PRO A 746 29.64 -30.82 8.57
C PRO A 746 30.15 -29.55 9.26
N GLN A 747 31.06 -28.87 8.60
CA GLN A 747 31.64 -27.61 9.01
C GLN A 747 31.32 -26.53 7.97
N PRO A 748 31.34 -25.23 8.33
CA PRO A 748 31.31 -24.16 7.35
C PRO A 748 32.36 -24.35 6.24
N GLY A 749 31.93 -24.24 4.99
CA GLY A 749 32.71 -24.56 3.80
C GLY A 749 32.45 -25.94 3.18
N ASP A 750 31.82 -26.85 3.91
CA ASP A 750 31.49 -28.19 3.38
C ASP A 750 30.36 -28.12 2.35
N SER A 751 30.47 -28.97 1.32
CA SER A 751 29.41 -29.18 0.35
C SER A 751 28.46 -30.28 0.82
N LEU A 752 27.17 -29.98 0.76
CA LEU A 752 26.09 -30.86 1.17
C LEU A 752 25.08 -31.09 0.04
N THR A 753 24.34 -32.19 0.11
CA THR A 753 23.30 -32.54 -0.85
C THR A 753 21.99 -32.83 -0.11
N LEU A 754 20.95 -32.00 -0.31
CA LEU A 754 19.60 -32.30 0.12
C LEU A 754 18.92 -33.22 -0.89
N LEU A 755 18.16 -34.18 -0.39
CA LEU A 755 17.16 -34.91 -1.17
C LEU A 755 15.80 -34.25 -0.93
N VAL A 756 15.19 -33.74 -2.01
CA VAL A 756 14.00 -32.90 -1.91
C VAL A 756 12.93 -33.36 -2.88
N THR A 757 11.70 -33.50 -2.41
CA THR A 757 10.51 -33.69 -3.25
C THR A 757 9.70 -32.38 -3.35
N GLY A 758 8.82 -32.28 -4.36
CA GLY A 758 7.95 -31.09 -4.51
C GLY A 758 8.63 -29.88 -5.16
N LEU A 759 9.83 -30.02 -5.73
CA LEU A 759 10.44 -28.95 -6.53
C LEU A 759 9.84 -28.86 -7.94
N GLY A 760 9.43 -30.00 -8.50
CA GLY A 760 8.83 -30.10 -9.84
C GLY A 760 8.25 -31.49 -10.08
N ALA A 761 7.60 -31.68 -11.23
CA ALA A 761 7.15 -32.98 -11.69
C ALA A 761 8.34 -33.85 -12.13
N ALA A 762 8.15 -35.17 -12.17
CA ALA A 762 9.16 -36.10 -12.74
C ALA A 762 9.54 -35.65 -14.15
N GLY A 763 10.84 -35.57 -14.41
CA GLY A 763 11.43 -35.13 -15.67
C GLY A 763 11.53 -33.59 -15.83
N ALA A 764 11.11 -32.80 -14.87
CA ALA A 764 11.22 -31.35 -14.95
C ALA A 764 12.66 -30.88 -14.69
N ALA A 765 13.16 -30.03 -15.58
CA ALA A 765 14.42 -29.29 -15.34
C ALA A 765 14.14 -28.11 -14.39
N ILE A 766 14.84 -28.06 -13.26
CA ILE A 766 14.73 -27.01 -12.26
C ILE A 766 15.95 -26.10 -12.36
N ASP A 767 15.72 -24.79 -12.54
CA ASP A 767 16.81 -23.81 -12.50
C ASP A 767 17.32 -23.68 -11.05
N PRO A 768 18.61 -23.99 -10.78
CA PRO A 768 19.19 -23.90 -9.47
C PRO A 768 19.06 -22.50 -8.83
N LYS A 769 19.02 -21.44 -9.64
CA LYS A 769 18.86 -20.04 -9.16
C LYS A 769 17.51 -19.79 -8.52
N THR A 770 16.49 -20.59 -8.83
CA THR A 770 15.14 -20.49 -8.23
C THR A 770 15.00 -21.26 -6.93
N VAL A 771 16.01 -22.09 -6.58
CA VAL A 771 16.01 -22.90 -5.37
C VAL A 771 16.94 -22.29 -4.33
N LEU A 772 16.38 -21.89 -3.21
CA LEU A 772 17.11 -21.28 -2.11
C LEU A 772 17.23 -22.29 -0.95
N VAL A 773 18.43 -22.44 -0.40
CA VAL A 773 18.69 -23.22 0.80
C VAL A 773 19.04 -22.26 1.93
N THR A 774 18.32 -22.37 3.06
CA THR A 774 18.58 -21.56 4.25
C THR A 774 19.06 -22.48 5.38
N VAL A 775 20.22 -22.17 5.93
CA VAL A 775 20.84 -22.91 7.03
C VAL A 775 21.10 -21.94 8.19
N GLY A 776 20.46 -22.14 9.32
CA GLY A 776 20.66 -21.30 10.50
C GLY A 776 20.35 -19.81 10.23
N GLY A 777 19.42 -19.50 9.32
CA GLY A 777 19.07 -18.12 8.91
C GLY A 777 19.90 -17.58 7.74
N VAL A 778 20.98 -18.24 7.32
CA VAL A 778 21.80 -17.84 6.17
C VAL A 778 21.30 -18.49 4.90
N THR A 779 20.86 -17.68 3.93
CA THR A 779 20.26 -18.15 2.67
C THR A 779 21.24 -18.08 1.52
N ARG A 780 21.32 -19.17 0.72
CA ARG A 780 22.10 -19.27 -0.52
C ARG A 780 21.30 -19.93 -1.63
N MET A 781 21.62 -19.62 -2.87
CA MET A 781 21.09 -20.35 -4.03
C MET A 781 21.72 -21.73 -4.08
N ALA A 782 20.96 -22.70 -4.59
CA ALA A 782 21.50 -24.03 -4.89
C ALA A 782 22.61 -23.92 -5.96
N ALA A 783 23.68 -24.70 -5.78
CA ALA A 783 24.74 -24.77 -6.78
C ALA A 783 24.34 -25.67 -7.97
N VAL A 784 23.69 -26.77 -7.66
CA VAL A 784 23.17 -27.73 -8.65
C VAL A 784 21.85 -28.29 -8.17
N VAL A 785 20.93 -28.47 -9.10
CA VAL A 785 19.67 -29.21 -8.88
C VAL A 785 19.54 -30.28 -9.96
N SER A 786 19.43 -31.52 -9.58
CA SER A 786 19.30 -32.66 -10.52
C SER A 786 18.31 -33.69 -9.98
N GLU A 787 17.52 -34.28 -10.85
CA GLU A 787 16.56 -35.32 -10.47
C GLU A 787 17.26 -36.68 -10.23
N VAL A 788 16.79 -37.43 -9.24
CA VAL A 788 17.24 -38.79 -8.94
C VAL A 788 16.36 -39.77 -9.72
N GLY A 789 16.86 -40.28 -10.83
CA GLY A 789 16.05 -41.10 -11.72
C GLY A 789 14.83 -40.31 -12.24
N SER A 790 13.72 -40.93 -12.49
CA SER A 790 12.46 -40.25 -12.86
C SER A 790 11.46 -40.32 -11.71
N THR A 791 11.86 -39.89 -10.52
CA THR A 791 11.07 -40.08 -9.28
C THR A 791 10.47 -38.81 -8.71
N ALA A 792 10.63 -37.66 -9.37
CA ALA A 792 10.32 -36.32 -8.83
C ALA A 792 11.04 -36.03 -7.48
N THR A 793 12.12 -36.76 -7.20
CA THR A 793 13.05 -36.49 -6.10
C THR A 793 14.28 -35.81 -6.67
N TYR A 794 14.66 -34.69 -6.11
CA TYR A 794 15.78 -33.88 -6.60
C TYR A 794 16.92 -33.86 -5.58
N GLN A 795 18.15 -33.91 -6.10
CA GLN A 795 19.36 -33.58 -5.35
C GLN A 795 19.61 -32.09 -5.48
N VAL A 796 19.66 -31.40 -4.34
CA VAL A 796 19.96 -29.97 -4.25
C VAL A 796 21.31 -29.81 -3.56
N GLN A 797 22.33 -29.48 -4.35
CA GLN A 797 23.70 -29.28 -3.85
C GLN A 797 23.91 -27.83 -3.45
N PHE A 798 24.53 -27.63 -2.31
CA PHE A 798 24.89 -26.30 -1.78
C PHE A 798 26.13 -26.40 -0.88
N THR A 799 26.80 -25.27 -0.67
CA THR A 799 27.95 -25.17 0.24
C THR A 799 27.56 -24.40 1.48
N LEU A 800 27.92 -24.87 2.65
CA LEU A 800 27.73 -24.16 3.90
C LEU A 800 28.55 -22.86 3.91
N ASP A 801 27.86 -21.73 4.06
CA ASP A 801 28.51 -20.45 4.17
C ASP A 801 29.34 -20.34 5.46
N SER A 802 30.41 -19.55 5.43
CA SER A 802 31.26 -19.32 6.59
C SER A 802 30.56 -18.60 7.76
N SER A 803 29.44 -17.92 7.48
CA SER A 803 28.62 -17.20 8.45
C SER A 803 27.51 -18.06 9.08
N VAL A 804 27.36 -19.33 8.66
CA VAL A 804 26.37 -20.23 9.21
C VAL A 804 26.68 -20.51 10.69
N PRO A 805 25.70 -20.41 11.61
CA PRO A 805 25.93 -20.71 13.00
C PRO A 805 26.27 -22.19 13.20
N THR A 806 27.12 -22.47 14.17
CA THR A 806 27.49 -23.83 14.57
C THR A 806 26.69 -24.26 15.80
N GLY A 807 26.42 -25.55 15.93
CA GLY A 807 25.63 -26.08 17.04
C GLY A 807 25.02 -27.46 16.75
N ALA A 808 24.37 -28.03 17.72
CA ALA A 808 23.80 -29.39 17.65
C ALA A 808 22.50 -29.48 16.83
N GLN A 809 21.75 -28.37 16.67
CA GLN A 809 20.45 -28.35 16.01
C GLN A 809 20.29 -27.08 15.20
N ILE A 810 20.91 -27.03 14.05
CA ILE A 810 20.80 -25.90 13.13
C ILE A 810 19.71 -26.19 12.10
N PRO A 811 18.68 -25.32 11.95
CA PRO A 811 17.60 -25.54 11.01
C PRO A 811 18.08 -25.41 9.57
N VAL A 812 17.63 -26.34 8.72
CA VAL A 812 17.83 -26.30 7.27
C VAL A 812 16.47 -26.35 6.59
N THR A 813 16.23 -25.40 5.69
CA THR A 813 15.04 -25.34 4.85
C THR A 813 15.43 -25.17 3.39
N VAL A 814 14.55 -25.60 2.49
CA VAL A 814 14.65 -25.33 1.06
C VAL A 814 13.40 -24.60 0.58
N SER A 815 13.56 -23.60 -0.26
CA SER A 815 12.44 -22.87 -0.85
C SER A 815 12.55 -22.79 -2.37
N VAL A 816 11.39 -22.84 -3.03
CA VAL A 816 11.23 -22.66 -4.47
C VAL A 816 9.94 -21.90 -4.72
N ASN A 817 9.96 -20.91 -5.61
CA ASN A 817 8.78 -20.10 -5.97
C ASN A 817 8.04 -19.55 -4.72
N GLY A 818 8.78 -19.07 -3.72
CA GLY A 818 8.23 -18.51 -2.47
C GLY A 818 7.67 -19.55 -1.49
N LYS A 819 7.80 -20.86 -1.76
CA LYS A 819 7.35 -21.92 -0.86
C LYS A 819 8.52 -22.60 -0.20
N THR A 820 8.47 -22.69 1.12
CA THR A 820 9.56 -23.21 1.95
C THR A 820 9.21 -24.56 2.58
N SER A 821 10.17 -25.48 2.64
CA SER A 821 10.04 -26.77 3.31
C SER A 821 9.90 -26.63 4.83
N LEU A 822 9.39 -27.63 5.50
CA LEU A 822 9.62 -27.77 6.93
C LEU A 822 11.13 -27.83 7.21
N PRO A 823 11.60 -27.28 8.34
CA PRO A 823 13.00 -27.39 8.70
C PRO A 823 13.34 -28.84 9.10
N ILE A 824 14.47 -29.31 8.64
CA ILE A 824 15.20 -30.38 9.30
C ILE A 824 16.29 -29.76 10.16
N TYR A 825 16.70 -30.45 11.21
CA TYR A 825 17.73 -29.97 12.12
C TYR A 825 18.97 -30.83 12.00
N ILE A 826 20.13 -30.16 11.86
CA ILE A 826 21.44 -30.85 11.71
C ILE A 826 22.47 -30.31 12.69
N PRO A 827 23.43 -31.14 13.09
CA PRO A 827 24.61 -30.67 13.80
C PRO A 827 25.57 -29.99 12.79
N ILE A 828 26.19 -28.88 13.18
CA ILE A 828 27.27 -28.22 12.44
C ILE A 828 28.42 -27.94 13.42
N ASN A 829 29.57 -28.50 13.12
CA ASN A 829 30.78 -28.31 13.93
C ASN A 829 31.44 -26.97 13.63
N PRO A 830 32.13 -26.36 14.60
CA PRO A 830 32.97 -25.20 14.33
C PRO A 830 34.13 -25.61 13.38
N PRO A 831 34.63 -24.68 12.57
CA PRO A 831 35.80 -24.94 11.74
C PRO A 831 36.99 -25.31 12.65
N PRO A 832 37.91 -26.21 12.21
CA PRO A 832 39.10 -26.54 12.98
C PRO A 832 39.86 -25.23 13.30
N GLY A 833 40.20 -25.07 14.56
CA GLY A 833 40.92 -23.86 15.01
C GLY A 833 42.20 -23.70 14.19
N ARG A 834 42.40 -22.47 13.64
CA ARG A 834 43.68 -22.07 13.01
C ARG A 834 44.71 -21.82 14.07
#